data_a732799c39467a907e3c431090da20be
#
_entry.id   a732799c39467a907e3c431090da20be
#
_cell.length_a   1.000
_cell.length_b   1.000
_cell.length_c   1.000
_cell.angle_alpha   90.00
_cell.angle_beta   90.00
_cell.angle_gamma   90.00
#
_symmetry.space_group_name_H-M   'P 1'
#
loop_
_entity.id
_entity.type
_entity.pdbx_description
1 polymer ?
#
loop_
_entity_poly.entity_id
_entity_poly.type
_entity_poly.pdbx_seq_one_letter_code
_entity_poly.pdbx_strand_id
1 'polypeptide(L)'
;MKYIALKTLFSFIFISLFLYTDGREQRDLLQNSTNIRELESLLLSPKEWVRYPEYKDRAGWDTLLGEYKAKTIKQGEQTLDYEWRVIKATDYLEFERSGDRDIMQSPLNANIAALKKLVLAELAEGQGRFVDQIANGVWQACEMTTWALSAHMYAQKERTSLPSHKENIIDLTVGDFGSFLAWTYYFLHDEIAGVQPLISKRLRENLQTRILDPYMNRSDFWWQALNAKPNAMVNNWNPWCNFNVLTCFLLLEEDKHRLAEAVYRSMHSVDGFINYNNEDGACEEGPSYWGHAAGKLYDYLQILSYATDGKISLFDQAIIKNLGEYIANSYIGNSWVVNFADASAKGGGDADLIFRYGKAVNSQTMKSFGAYLYQRDKKTSPSKGRDMFRTLESFYYIDELKQENPALAQASHVWYPETEVCYMRNNAGFFFAGKGGYNNESHNHNDVGSFLLFFDESPVFIDAGVGTYTRQTFSSERYSIWTMQSNYHNLPMINGEAQKFGRQYRSKNVAFNAKKNQFSLDISDAYPKDAKVDSWQRSYTLKANGGLLIQDKFKMQELAQANELHFLTQFKPDIQTNGEIVLQNKKQQVLMSFNPKLFDAKIVTVPQDDTKLSKVWGDNLYLLILTTKKQELQGEYQIEVYNK
;
A
#
# COMPACT_ATOMS: atom_id res chain seq x y z
N MET A 1 60.18 42.97 44.46
CA MET A 1 58.83 42.56 44.79
C MET A 1 57.90 43.03 43.67
N LYS A 2 57.60 42.25 42.74
CA LYS A 2 56.49 42.45 41.74
C LYS A 2 55.88 41.07 41.48
N TYR A 3 54.63 40.88 41.91
CA TYR A 3 53.84 39.72 41.61
C TYR A 3 53.32 39.82 40.19
N ILE A 4 53.57 38.81 39.35
CA ILE A 4 52.94 38.61 38.03
C ILE A 4 51.86 37.54 38.25
N ALA A 5 50.60 37.95 38.11
CA ALA A 5 49.44 37.07 38.10
C ALA A 5 49.26 36.45 36.72
N LEU A 6 49.35 35.11 36.62
CA LEU A 6 49.08 34.35 35.41
C LEU A 6 47.56 34.08 35.36
N LYS A 7 46.86 34.70 34.40
CA LYS A 7 45.46 34.36 34.12
C LYS A 7 45.41 33.16 33.19
N THR A 8 45.02 32.02 33.70
CA THR A 8 44.69 30.81 32.91
C THR A 8 43.26 30.95 32.38
N LEU A 9 43.13 31.06 31.05
CA LEU A 9 41.85 31.10 30.35
C LEU A 9 41.38 29.64 30.12
N PHE A 10 40.40 29.19 30.85
CA PHE A 10 39.71 27.92 30.57
C PHE A 10 38.65 28.15 29.52
N SER A 11 38.90 27.74 28.27
CA SER A 11 37.88 27.63 27.22
C SER A 11 37.08 26.36 27.46
N PHE A 12 35.85 26.50 27.90
CA PHE A 12 34.88 25.42 27.88
C PHE A 12 34.39 25.22 26.44
N ILE A 13 34.85 24.15 25.80
CA ILE A 13 34.27 23.63 24.58
C ILE A 13 33.01 22.85 25.00
N PHE A 14 31.84 23.46 24.77
CA PHE A 14 30.57 22.72 24.81
C PHE A 14 30.52 21.81 23.59
N ILE A 15 30.88 20.56 23.76
CA ILE A 15 30.51 19.51 22.80
C ILE A 15 29.04 19.18 23.09
N SER A 16 28.12 19.79 22.32
CA SER A 16 26.73 19.32 22.25
C SER A 16 26.75 17.96 21.57
N LEU A 17 26.73 16.89 22.38
CA LEU A 17 26.30 15.58 21.90
C LEU A 17 24.83 15.71 21.50
N PHE A 18 24.59 15.88 20.21
CA PHE A 18 23.29 15.55 19.65
C PHE A 18 23.15 14.02 19.76
N LEU A 19 22.53 13.57 20.84
CA LEU A 19 21.92 12.26 20.87
C LEU A 19 20.80 12.31 19.80
N TYR A 20 21.05 11.74 18.64
CA TYR A 20 20.01 11.39 17.72
C TYR A 20 19.12 10.36 18.44
N THR A 21 18.11 10.84 19.12
CA THR A 21 16.99 10.00 19.49
C THR A 21 16.25 9.75 18.17
N ASP A 22 16.29 8.53 17.70
CA ASP A 22 15.55 8.00 16.54
C ASP A 22 14.03 7.95 16.88
N GLY A 23 13.49 9.03 17.42
CA GLY A 23 12.09 9.20 17.80
C GLY A 23 11.42 10.03 16.73
N ARG A 24 10.61 9.40 15.86
CA ARG A 24 9.66 10.12 15.00
C ARG A 24 8.81 11.03 15.89
N GLU A 25 8.61 12.26 15.48
CA GLU A 25 7.80 13.23 16.23
C GLU A 25 6.36 12.69 16.33
N GLN A 26 5.83 12.60 17.54
CA GLN A 26 4.43 12.27 17.74
C GLN A 26 3.61 13.51 17.43
N ARG A 27 2.93 13.49 16.30
CA ARG A 27 2.10 14.59 15.80
C ARG A 27 0.75 14.63 16.51
N ASP A 28 0.17 13.45 16.77
CA ASP A 28 -1.12 13.25 17.45
C ASP A 28 -2.21 14.21 16.93
N LEU A 29 -2.30 14.36 15.61
CA LEU A 29 -3.08 15.39 14.93
C LEU A 29 -4.56 15.29 15.22
N LEU A 30 -5.10 14.07 15.29
CA LEU A 30 -6.51 13.84 15.57
C LEU A 30 -6.83 14.04 17.04
N GLN A 31 -6.05 13.45 17.95
CA GLN A 31 -6.26 13.56 19.39
C GLN A 31 -6.19 15.00 19.88
N ASN A 32 -5.25 15.78 19.31
CA ASN A 32 -5.05 17.18 19.67
C ASN A 32 -6.12 18.12 19.08
N SER A 33 -6.95 17.64 18.12
CA SER A 33 -7.98 18.47 17.49
C SER A 33 -9.25 18.63 18.33
N THR A 34 -9.51 17.75 19.33
CA THR A 34 -10.73 17.73 20.12
C THR A 34 -10.59 16.84 21.37
N ASN A 35 -11.67 16.71 22.14
CA ASN A 35 -11.80 15.80 23.27
C ASN A 35 -13.19 15.14 23.31
N ILE A 36 -13.39 14.12 24.18
CA ILE A 36 -14.63 13.35 24.25
C ILE A 36 -15.86 14.23 24.48
N ARG A 37 -15.79 15.21 25.40
CA ARG A 37 -16.92 16.10 25.69
C ARG A 37 -17.31 16.98 24.50
N GLU A 38 -16.32 17.46 23.77
CA GLU A 38 -16.53 18.25 22.57
C GLU A 38 -17.11 17.37 21.45
N LEU A 39 -16.60 16.15 21.25
CA LEU A 39 -17.15 15.18 20.30
C LEU A 39 -18.63 14.89 20.53
N GLU A 40 -19.09 14.75 21.78
CA GLU A 40 -20.51 14.55 22.06
C GLU A 40 -21.41 15.66 21.48
N SER A 41 -20.89 16.89 21.38
CA SER A 41 -21.60 18.01 20.81
C SER A 41 -21.43 18.18 19.31
N LEU A 42 -20.31 17.66 18.73
CA LEU A 42 -19.99 17.80 17.32
C LEU A 42 -20.56 16.67 16.47
N LEU A 43 -20.72 15.47 17.05
CA LEU A 43 -21.17 14.31 16.32
C LEU A 43 -22.64 14.41 15.92
N LEU A 44 -22.86 14.38 14.62
CA LEU A 44 -24.18 14.37 13.99
C LEU A 44 -24.81 12.98 14.04
N SER A 45 -26.13 12.94 14.04
CA SER A 45 -26.86 11.68 13.86
C SER A 45 -26.70 11.13 12.43
N PRO A 46 -26.92 9.82 12.21
CA PRO A 46 -26.84 9.24 10.87
C PRO A 46 -27.68 9.98 9.82
N LYS A 47 -28.87 10.44 10.19
CA LYS A 47 -29.75 11.20 9.29
C LYS A 47 -29.18 12.55 8.85
N GLU A 48 -28.29 13.13 9.64
CA GLU A 48 -27.69 14.45 9.35
C GLU A 48 -26.40 14.32 8.56
N TRP A 49 -25.56 13.32 8.84
CA TRP A 49 -24.25 13.22 8.17
C TRP A 49 -24.25 12.32 6.92
N VAL A 50 -25.18 11.33 6.82
CA VAL A 50 -25.27 10.47 5.62
C VAL A 50 -25.82 11.28 4.46
N ARG A 51 -25.02 11.41 3.42
CA ARG A 51 -25.29 12.26 2.24
C ARG A 51 -26.14 11.57 1.16
N TYR A 52 -26.41 10.29 1.33
CA TYR A 52 -27.11 9.47 0.36
C TYR A 52 -28.61 9.46 0.64
N PRO A 53 -29.44 9.21 -0.40
CA PRO A 53 -30.89 9.19 -0.23
C PRO A 53 -31.34 8.13 0.77
N GLU A 54 -32.36 8.42 1.56
CA GLU A 54 -33.06 7.37 2.33
C GLU A 54 -33.70 6.34 1.39
N TYR A 55 -33.96 5.11 1.87
CA TYR A 55 -34.51 4.05 1.04
C TYR A 55 -35.76 4.48 0.25
N LYS A 56 -36.68 5.23 0.89
CA LYS A 56 -37.94 5.71 0.28
C LYS A 56 -37.79 6.87 -0.70
N ASP A 57 -36.64 7.54 -0.71
CA ASP A 57 -36.37 8.64 -1.65
C ASP A 57 -35.96 8.10 -3.03
N ARG A 58 -36.93 7.73 -3.81
CA ARG A 58 -36.70 7.15 -5.16
C ARG A 58 -36.08 8.14 -6.13
N ALA A 59 -36.48 9.42 -6.06
CA ALA A 59 -35.93 10.46 -6.92
C ALA A 59 -34.45 10.74 -6.61
N GLY A 60 -34.09 10.70 -5.33
CA GLY A 60 -32.69 10.81 -4.90
C GLY A 60 -31.86 9.65 -5.42
N TRP A 61 -32.33 8.40 -5.31
CA TRP A 61 -31.63 7.23 -5.86
C TRP A 61 -31.52 7.28 -7.38
N ASP A 62 -32.57 7.75 -8.09
CA ASP A 62 -32.52 7.91 -9.53
C ASP A 62 -31.44 8.91 -9.94
N THR A 63 -31.35 10.01 -9.22
CA THR A 63 -30.33 11.04 -9.45
C THR A 63 -28.93 10.51 -9.13
N LEU A 64 -28.72 9.86 -7.97
CA LEU A 64 -27.42 9.36 -7.54
C LEU A 64 -26.87 8.30 -8.49
N LEU A 65 -27.70 7.35 -8.91
CA LEU A 65 -27.27 6.23 -9.74
C LEU A 65 -27.21 6.59 -11.24
N GLY A 66 -28.02 7.53 -11.70
CA GLY A 66 -28.02 8.00 -13.08
C GLY A 66 -28.03 6.87 -14.12
N GLU A 67 -27.11 6.93 -15.06
CA GLU A 67 -26.94 5.91 -16.11
C GLU A 67 -26.60 4.50 -15.60
N TYR A 68 -26.12 4.37 -14.34
CA TYR A 68 -25.74 3.07 -13.75
C TYR A 68 -26.92 2.31 -13.13
N LYS A 69 -28.09 2.96 -12.96
CA LYS A 69 -29.28 2.37 -12.31
C LYS A 69 -29.70 1.05 -12.96
N ALA A 70 -29.94 1.05 -14.27
CA ALA A 70 -30.40 -0.14 -14.98
C ALA A 70 -29.41 -1.31 -14.89
N LYS A 71 -28.10 -1.02 -14.95
CA LYS A 71 -27.06 -2.03 -14.82
C LYS A 71 -26.99 -2.59 -13.39
N THR A 72 -27.17 -1.74 -12.38
CA THR A 72 -27.17 -2.14 -10.97
C THR A 72 -28.35 -3.09 -10.68
N ILE A 73 -29.54 -2.75 -11.17
CA ILE A 73 -30.73 -3.62 -11.05
C ILE A 73 -30.48 -4.96 -11.75
N LYS A 74 -29.97 -4.95 -12.98
CA LYS A 74 -29.68 -6.17 -13.74
C LYS A 74 -28.67 -7.09 -13.01
N GLN A 75 -27.68 -6.52 -12.31
CA GLN A 75 -26.75 -7.31 -11.49
C GLN A 75 -27.43 -7.99 -10.30
N GLY A 76 -28.43 -7.36 -9.69
CA GLY A 76 -29.28 -7.96 -8.66
C GLY A 76 -30.13 -9.08 -9.23
N GLU A 77 -30.78 -8.86 -10.39
CA GLU A 77 -31.60 -9.88 -11.07
C GLU A 77 -30.81 -11.17 -11.34
N GLN A 78 -29.57 -11.02 -11.80
CA GLN A 78 -28.66 -12.16 -12.03
C GLN A 78 -28.23 -12.88 -10.74
N THR A 79 -28.61 -12.34 -9.59
CA THR A 79 -28.22 -12.86 -8.26
C THR A 79 -29.43 -13.36 -7.45
N LEU A 80 -30.67 -13.24 -7.97
CA LEU A 80 -31.86 -13.68 -7.25
C LEU A 80 -31.87 -15.18 -6.91
N ASP A 81 -31.32 -16.01 -7.78
CA ASP A 81 -31.25 -17.47 -7.58
C ASP A 81 -29.89 -17.90 -6.97
N TYR A 82 -29.17 -16.96 -6.33
CA TYR A 82 -27.87 -17.28 -5.73
C TYR A 82 -28.00 -18.25 -4.57
N GLU A 83 -27.28 -19.37 -4.63
CA GLU A 83 -27.18 -20.34 -3.55
C GLU A 83 -26.08 -19.93 -2.56
N TRP A 84 -26.47 -19.65 -1.31
CA TRP A 84 -25.55 -19.24 -0.25
C TRP A 84 -24.58 -20.36 0.11
N ARG A 85 -23.30 -20.10 -0.02
CA ARG A 85 -22.23 -21.08 0.19
C ARG A 85 -21.93 -21.27 1.67
N VAL A 86 -21.88 -22.54 2.10
CA VAL A 86 -21.47 -22.91 3.46
C VAL A 86 -19.96 -22.97 3.53
N ILE A 87 -19.38 -22.38 4.58
CA ILE A 87 -17.95 -22.45 4.90
C ILE A 87 -17.76 -23.54 5.94
N LYS A 88 -16.98 -24.56 5.61
CA LYS A 88 -16.80 -25.77 6.43
C LYS A 88 -15.63 -25.60 7.39
N ALA A 89 -15.60 -26.37 8.47
CA ALA A 89 -14.44 -26.44 9.36
C ALA A 89 -13.16 -26.85 8.61
N THR A 90 -13.27 -27.77 7.64
CA THR A 90 -12.14 -28.20 6.81
C THR A 90 -11.60 -27.08 5.92
N ASP A 91 -12.43 -26.12 5.50
CA ASP A 91 -11.99 -24.97 4.70
C ASP A 91 -11.10 -24.03 5.53
N TYR A 92 -11.40 -23.82 6.83
CA TYR A 92 -10.53 -23.12 7.76
C TYR A 92 -9.19 -23.85 7.98
N LEU A 93 -9.26 -25.18 8.19
CA LEU A 93 -8.08 -26.01 8.45
C LEU A 93 -7.13 -26.12 7.25
N GLU A 94 -7.61 -25.82 6.05
CA GLU A 94 -6.77 -25.93 4.85
C GLU A 94 -5.60 -24.93 4.86
N PHE A 95 -5.78 -23.76 5.45
CA PHE A 95 -4.68 -22.82 5.64
C PHE A 95 -3.55 -23.39 6.53
N GLU A 96 -3.88 -24.14 7.56
CA GLU A 96 -2.88 -24.84 8.39
C GLU A 96 -2.21 -26.00 7.62
N ARG A 97 -2.97 -26.77 6.82
CA ARG A 97 -2.52 -27.98 6.13
C ARG A 97 -1.64 -27.71 4.93
N SER A 98 -2.08 -26.78 4.06
CA SER A 98 -1.43 -26.52 2.77
C SER A 98 -0.90 -25.09 2.63
N GLY A 99 -1.30 -24.16 3.52
CA GLY A 99 -1.04 -22.73 3.39
C GLY A 99 -1.98 -22.03 2.41
N ASP A 100 -2.93 -22.75 1.80
CA ASP A 100 -3.91 -22.18 0.88
C ASP A 100 -5.01 -21.46 1.66
N ARG A 101 -5.11 -20.17 1.47
CA ARG A 101 -6.13 -19.32 2.11
C ARG A 101 -7.40 -19.17 1.25
N ASP A 102 -7.32 -19.43 -0.04
CA ASP A 102 -8.40 -19.17 -0.99
C ASP A 102 -9.54 -20.19 -0.85
N ILE A 103 -9.27 -21.39 -0.36
CA ILE A 103 -10.29 -22.42 -0.08
C ILE A 103 -11.39 -21.86 0.84
N MET A 104 -11.01 -21.13 1.90
CA MET A 104 -11.98 -20.49 2.82
C MET A 104 -12.46 -19.14 2.30
N GLN A 105 -11.57 -18.32 1.73
CA GLN A 105 -11.88 -16.94 1.33
C GLN A 105 -12.81 -16.87 0.13
N SER A 106 -12.66 -17.75 -0.86
CA SER A 106 -13.43 -17.69 -2.10
C SER A 106 -14.94 -17.85 -1.89
N PRO A 107 -15.46 -18.84 -1.12
CA PRO A 107 -16.89 -18.93 -0.84
C PRO A 107 -17.41 -17.75 0.00
N LEU A 108 -16.63 -17.25 0.98
CA LEU A 108 -17.00 -16.07 1.76
C LEU A 108 -17.13 -14.82 0.88
N ASN A 109 -16.12 -14.57 0.05
CA ASN A 109 -16.12 -13.43 -0.87
C ASN A 109 -17.27 -13.51 -1.89
N ALA A 110 -17.62 -14.70 -2.35
CA ALA A 110 -18.75 -14.89 -3.25
C ALA A 110 -20.09 -14.55 -2.57
N ASN A 111 -20.30 -14.96 -1.31
CA ASN A 111 -21.48 -14.60 -0.53
C ASN A 111 -21.58 -13.09 -0.32
N ILE A 112 -20.49 -12.43 0.09
CA ILE A 112 -20.45 -10.98 0.30
C ILE A 112 -20.75 -10.25 -1.01
N ALA A 113 -20.18 -10.69 -2.13
CA ALA A 113 -20.40 -10.07 -3.43
C ALA A 113 -21.85 -10.23 -3.92
N ALA A 114 -22.47 -11.40 -3.67
CA ALA A 114 -23.88 -11.65 -3.98
C ALA A 114 -24.77 -10.72 -3.15
N LEU A 115 -24.59 -10.69 -1.84
CA LEU A 115 -25.39 -9.84 -0.93
C LEU A 115 -25.27 -8.35 -1.35
N LYS A 116 -24.07 -7.87 -1.67
CA LYS A 116 -23.87 -6.49 -2.10
C LYS A 116 -24.64 -6.17 -3.39
N LYS A 117 -24.62 -7.06 -4.38
CA LYS A 117 -25.39 -6.84 -5.63
C LYS A 117 -26.87 -6.73 -5.37
N LEU A 118 -27.40 -7.59 -4.50
CA LEU A 118 -28.82 -7.57 -4.11
C LEU A 118 -29.18 -6.27 -3.37
N VAL A 119 -28.37 -5.87 -2.37
CA VAL A 119 -28.59 -4.62 -1.61
C VAL A 119 -28.57 -3.41 -2.54
N LEU A 120 -27.56 -3.30 -3.40
CA LEU A 120 -27.48 -2.17 -4.36
C LEU A 120 -28.65 -2.18 -5.36
N ALA A 121 -29.11 -3.34 -5.80
CA ALA A 121 -30.24 -3.45 -6.70
C ALA A 121 -31.55 -3.03 -6.00
N GLU A 122 -31.74 -3.42 -4.75
CA GLU A 122 -32.90 -3.00 -3.97
C GLU A 122 -32.90 -1.48 -3.74
N LEU A 123 -31.75 -0.92 -3.37
CA LEU A 123 -31.59 0.53 -3.24
C LEU A 123 -31.89 1.26 -4.56
N ALA A 124 -31.48 0.67 -5.70
CA ALA A 124 -31.72 1.23 -7.04
C ALA A 124 -33.20 1.16 -7.44
N GLU A 125 -33.87 0.05 -7.16
CA GLU A 125 -35.23 -0.21 -7.62
C GLU A 125 -36.32 0.18 -6.59
N GLY A 126 -36.15 -0.22 -5.34
CA GLY A 126 -37.04 0.08 -4.21
C GLY A 126 -38.44 -0.55 -4.31
N GLN A 127 -38.53 -1.76 -4.87
CA GLN A 127 -39.79 -2.49 -5.03
C GLN A 127 -39.92 -3.72 -4.14
N GLY A 128 -38.92 -4.03 -3.32
CA GLY A 128 -38.93 -5.11 -2.37
C GLY A 128 -38.62 -6.50 -2.95
N ARG A 129 -38.42 -6.64 -4.27
CA ARG A 129 -38.27 -7.96 -4.89
C ARG A 129 -36.93 -8.64 -4.60
N PHE A 130 -35.94 -7.93 -4.10
CA PHE A 130 -34.64 -8.50 -3.69
C PHE A 130 -34.58 -8.75 -2.19
N VAL A 131 -35.55 -8.30 -1.41
CA VAL A 131 -35.50 -8.27 0.05
C VAL A 131 -35.45 -9.69 0.65
N ASP A 132 -36.19 -10.67 0.11
CA ASP A 132 -36.14 -12.05 0.59
C ASP A 132 -34.73 -12.64 0.47
N GLN A 133 -34.04 -12.41 -0.68
CA GLN A 133 -32.67 -12.89 -0.87
C GLN A 133 -31.67 -12.09 -0.03
N ILE A 134 -31.90 -10.81 0.21
CA ILE A 134 -31.10 -10.02 1.16
C ILE A 134 -31.26 -10.61 2.56
N ALA A 135 -32.50 -10.91 2.99
CA ALA A 135 -32.78 -11.54 4.29
C ALA A 135 -32.08 -12.89 4.44
N ASN A 136 -32.07 -13.73 3.39
CA ASN A 136 -31.34 -14.99 3.37
C ASN A 136 -29.84 -14.79 3.55
N GLY A 137 -29.24 -13.82 2.86
CA GLY A 137 -27.81 -13.49 2.97
C GLY A 137 -27.43 -12.93 4.33
N VAL A 138 -28.26 -12.07 4.89
CA VAL A 138 -28.11 -11.54 6.26
C VAL A 138 -28.22 -12.68 7.29
N TRP A 139 -29.21 -13.54 7.13
CA TRP A 139 -29.38 -14.72 8.01
C TRP A 139 -28.15 -15.61 7.97
N GLN A 140 -27.69 -15.99 6.77
CA GLN A 140 -26.48 -16.80 6.61
C GLN A 140 -25.24 -16.14 7.25
N ALA A 141 -25.07 -14.81 7.11
CA ALA A 141 -23.99 -14.08 7.76
C ALA A 141 -24.07 -14.16 9.30
N CYS A 142 -25.27 -14.08 9.87
CA CYS A 142 -25.51 -14.18 11.31
C CYS A 142 -25.29 -15.60 11.87
N GLU A 143 -25.46 -16.66 11.04
CA GLU A 143 -25.19 -18.05 11.42
C GLU A 143 -23.69 -18.40 11.45
N MET A 144 -22.82 -17.63 10.82
CA MET A 144 -21.39 -17.87 10.87
C MET A 144 -20.83 -17.63 12.28
N THR A 145 -19.91 -18.49 12.75
CA THR A 145 -19.21 -18.29 14.02
C THR A 145 -18.37 -17.01 13.99
N THR A 146 -17.70 -16.70 12.88
CA THR A 146 -16.90 -15.49 12.67
C THR A 146 -16.94 -15.07 11.20
N TRP A 147 -16.65 -13.80 10.95
CA TRP A 147 -16.39 -13.27 9.59
C TRP A 147 -14.89 -13.17 9.27
N ALA A 148 -14.03 -13.56 10.21
CA ALA A 148 -12.59 -13.48 10.05
C ALA A 148 -12.04 -14.57 9.12
N LEU A 149 -10.93 -14.30 8.47
CA LEU A 149 -10.27 -15.22 7.55
C LEU A 149 -9.48 -16.32 8.30
N SER A 150 -9.39 -17.50 7.70
CA SER A 150 -8.57 -18.60 8.23
C SER A 150 -7.10 -18.19 8.48
N ALA A 151 -6.53 -17.36 7.60
CA ALA A 151 -5.18 -16.83 7.73
C ALA A 151 -5.01 -15.88 8.94
N HIS A 152 -6.09 -15.39 9.55
CA HIS A 152 -6.06 -14.41 10.65
C HIS A 152 -6.48 -15.00 12.00
N MET A 153 -6.70 -16.33 12.09
CA MET A 153 -7.06 -16.98 13.35
C MET A 153 -6.01 -16.83 14.46
N TYR A 154 -4.78 -16.45 14.12
CA TYR A 154 -3.75 -16.11 15.10
C TYR A 154 -4.11 -14.92 16.01
N ALA A 155 -5.08 -14.09 15.62
CA ALA A 155 -5.59 -12.98 16.44
C ALA A 155 -6.49 -13.44 17.60
N GLN A 156 -6.89 -14.71 17.63
CA GLN A 156 -7.59 -15.32 18.76
C GLN A 156 -6.62 -15.63 19.90
N LYS A 157 -7.11 -15.51 21.15
CA LYS A 157 -6.34 -15.90 22.35
C LYS A 157 -6.15 -17.42 22.40
N GLU A 158 -7.15 -18.19 22.00
CA GLU A 158 -7.09 -19.65 21.96
C GLU A 158 -6.18 -20.21 20.86
N ARG A 159 -5.54 -19.46 20.06
CA ARG A 159 -4.55 -19.86 19.03
C ARG A 159 -4.85 -21.22 18.36
N THR A 160 -6.07 -21.38 17.89
CA THR A 160 -6.53 -22.54 17.09
C THR A 160 -6.76 -22.11 15.65
N SER A 161 -6.70 -23.04 14.72
CA SER A 161 -6.99 -22.78 13.31
C SER A 161 -8.51 -22.73 13.02
N LEU A 162 -9.33 -23.09 13.99
CA LEU A 162 -10.79 -22.95 13.91
C LEU A 162 -11.26 -21.71 14.69
N PRO A 163 -12.37 -21.09 14.24
CA PRO A 163 -12.97 -19.98 14.97
C PRO A 163 -13.41 -20.35 16.37
N SER A 164 -13.02 -19.61 17.38
CA SER A 164 -13.56 -19.73 18.74
C SER A 164 -14.96 -19.10 18.79
N HIS A 165 -15.90 -19.81 19.38
CA HIS A 165 -17.25 -19.27 19.64
C HIS A 165 -17.31 -18.40 20.91
N LYS A 166 -16.20 -18.32 21.67
CA LYS A 166 -16.12 -17.61 22.95
C LYS A 166 -15.56 -16.20 22.83
N GLU A 167 -14.91 -15.89 21.71
CA GLU A 167 -14.33 -14.57 21.49
C GLU A 167 -14.59 -14.07 20.08
N ASN A 168 -14.79 -12.77 19.95
CA ASN A 168 -14.86 -12.09 18.66
C ASN A 168 -13.55 -11.35 18.40
N ILE A 169 -13.01 -11.54 17.20
CA ILE A 169 -11.84 -10.81 16.71
C ILE A 169 -12.24 -9.89 15.56
N ILE A 170 -11.54 -8.77 15.45
CA ILE A 170 -11.73 -7.85 14.33
C ILE A 170 -10.46 -7.91 13.47
N ASP A 171 -10.59 -8.50 12.29
CA ASP A 171 -9.61 -8.45 11.22
C ASP A 171 -10.11 -7.59 10.06
N LEU A 172 -9.36 -7.50 8.97
CA LEU A 172 -9.73 -6.74 7.77
C LEU A 172 -11.11 -7.12 7.23
N THR A 173 -11.41 -8.42 7.19
CA THR A 173 -12.66 -8.93 6.61
C THR A 173 -13.84 -8.73 7.55
N VAL A 174 -13.64 -8.93 8.86
CA VAL A 174 -14.66 -8.60 9.88
C VAL A 174 -15.00 -7.11 9.80
N GLY A 175 -14.00 -6.23 9.68
CA GLY A 175 -14.21 -4.81 9.48
C GLY A 175 -15.00 -4.51 8.21
N ASP A 176 -14.52 -4.95 7.05
CA ASP A 176 -15.17 -4.69 5.76
C ASP A 176 -16.61 -5.23 5.70
N PHE A 177 -16.82 -6.47 6.14
CA PHE A 177 -18.14 -7.08 6.09
C PHE A 177 -19.09 -6.48 7.13
N GLY A 178 -18.56 -6.17 8.34
CA GLY A 178 -19.32 -5.47 9.36
C GLY A 178 -19.77 -4.07 8.92
N SER A 179 -18.87 -3.28 8.34
CA SER A 179 -19.20 -1.97 7.76
C SER A 179 -20.26 -2.06 6.66
N PHE A 180 -20.12 -3.04 5.74
CA PHE A 180 -21.12 -3.29 4.71
C PHE A 180 -22.49 -3.68 5.30
N LEU A 181 -22.51 -4.54 6.31
CA LEU A 181 -23.74 -4.94 7.00
C LEU A 181 -24.36 -3.79 7.82
N ALA A 182 -23.55 -2.90 8.37
CA ALA A 182 -24.03 -1.69 9.04
C ALA A 182 -24.74 -0.74 8.06
N TRP A 183 -24.19 -0.53 6.87
CA TRP A 183 -24.87 0.19 5.78
C TRP A 183 -26.15 -0.52 5.33
N THR A 184 -26.13 -1.85 5.23
CA THR A 184 -27.31 -2.63 4.88
C THR A 184 -28.41 -2.46 5.93
N TYR A 185 -28.06 -2.50 7.22
CA TYR A 185 -29.00 -2.25 8.31
C TYR A 185 -29.55 -0.81 8.24
N TYR A 186 -28.68 0.20 8.07
CA TYR A 186 -29.07 1.59 7.99
C TYR A 186 -30.13 1.84 6.90
N PHE A 187 -29.94 1.30 5.71
CA PHE A 187 -30.85 1.51 4.59
C PHE A 187 -32.09 0.60 4.60
N LEU A 188 -31.96 -0.64 5.06
CA LEU A 188 -32.96 -1.70 4.79
C LEU A 188 -33.47 -2.42 6.04
N HIS A 189 -33.23 -1.93 7.26
CA HIS A 189 -33.67 -2.63 8.47
C HIS A 189 -35.20 -2.80 8.54
N ASP A 190 -35.99 -1.83 8.06
CA ASP A 190 -37.47 -1.90 8.03
C ASP A 190 -37.94 -2.94 7.00
N GLU A 191 -37.34 -2.96 5.81
CA GLU A 191 -37.67 -3.89 4.74
C GLU A 191 -37.33 -5.33 5.15
N ILE A 192 -36.16 -5.55 5.76
CA ILE A 192 -35.73 -6.84 6.31
C ILE A 192 -36.67 -7.28 7.46
N ALA A 193 -37.06 -6.32 8.33
CA ALA A 193 -38.00 -6.60 9.41
C ALA A 193 -39.41 -6.92 8.87
N GLY A 194 -39.78 -6.37 7.72
CA GLY A 194 -41.00 -6.70 6.99
C GLY A 194 -41.09 -8.20 6.56
N VAL A 195 -39.96 -8.82 6.24
CA VAL A 195 -39.89 -10.29 6.01
C VAL A 195 -40.04 -10.99 7.34
N GLN A 196 -39.21 -10.70 8.33
CA GLN A 196 -39.28 -11.20 9.69
C GLN A 196 -38.47 -10.31 10.65
N PRO A 197 -39.13 -9.70 11.68
CA PRO A 197 -38.44 -8.78 12.62
C PRO A 197 -37.21 -9.39 13.30
N LEU A 198 -37.19 -10.71 13.53
CA LEU A 198 -36.07 -11.40 14.16
C LEU A 198 -34.78 -11.29 13.31
N ILE A 199 -34.86 -11.26 11.98
CA ILE A 199 -33.69 -11.17 11.10
C ILE A 199 -32.99 -9.82 11.29
N SER A 200 -33.76 -8.74 11.23
CA SER A 200 -33.22 -7.37 11.44
C SER A 200 -32.62 -7.21 12.84
N LYS A 201 -33.35 -7.68 13.88
CA LYS A 201 -32.85 -7.66 15.26
C LYS A 201 -31.54 -8.44 15.40
N ARG A 202 -31.46 -9.63 14.82
CA ARG A 202 -30.29 -10.50 14.87
C ARG A 202 -29.08 -9.87 14.14
N LEU A 203 -29.31 -9.20 13.02
CA LEU A 203 -28.28 -8.43 12.34
C LEU A 203 -27.69 -7.37 13.25
N ARG A 204 -28.55 -6.56 13.89
CA ARG A 204 -28.12 -5.51 14.84
C ARG A 204 -27.33 -6.08 16.02
N GLU A 205 -27.78 -7.20 16.60
CA GLU A 205 -27.09 -7.88 17.70
C GLU A 205 -25.72 -8.44 17.28
N ASN A 206 -25.61 -9.00 16.07
CA ASN A 206 -24.32 -9.47 15.55
C ASN A 206 -23.33 -8.34 15.31
N LEU A 207 -23.77 -7.19 14.81
CA LEU A 207 -22.93 -6.00 14.66
C LEU A 207 -22.47 -5.48 16.02
N GLN A 208 -23.35 -5.48 17.03
CA GLN A 208 -22.99 -5.13 18.40
C GLN A 208 -21.89 -6.04 18.96
N THR A 209 -22.14 -7.36 18.92
CA THR A 209 -21.27 -8.36 19.59
C THR A 209 -19.97 -8.63 18.85
N ARG A 210 -19.93 -8.45 17.52
CA ARG A 210 -18.76 -8.77 16.70
C ARG A 210 -17.89 -7.56 16.41
N ILE A 211 -18.43 -6.32 16.46
CA ILE A 211 -17.69 -5.09 16.12
C ILE A 211 -17.65 -4.12 17.30
N LEU A 212 -18.81 -3.63 17.73
CA LEU A 212 -18.86 -2.50 18.67
C LEU A 212 -18.29 -2.89 20.03
N ASP A 213 -18.76 -3.98 20.62
CA ASP A 213 -18.31 -4.42 21.95
C ASP A 213 -16.84 -4.87 21.95
N PRO A 214 -16.35 -5.71 21.02
CA PRO A 214 -14.95 -6.08 20.98
C PRO A 214 -14.01 -4.87 20.80
N TYR A 215 -14.39 -3.88 19.99
CA TYR A 215 -13.58 -2.69 19.79
C TYR A 215 -13.42 -1.88 21.08
N MET A 216 -14.48 -1.71 21.85
CA MET A 216 -14.45 -0.95 23.11
C MET A 216 -13.76 -1.74 24.25
N ASN A 217 -13.98 -3.06 24.29
CA ASN A 217 -13.57 -3.89 25.42
C ASN A 217 -12.17 -4.50 25.27
N ARG A 218 -11.54 -4.42 24.07
CA ARG A 218 -10.22 -5.00 23.79
C ARG A 218 -9.25 -3.92 23.35
N SER A 219 -8.02 -4.00 23.87
CA SER A 219 -6.89 -3.14 23.48
C SER A 219 -5.69 -3.96 23.01
N ASP A 220 -5.91 -5.25 22.78
CA ASP A 220 -4.89 -6.22 22.39
C ASP A 220 -4.87 -6.55 20.88
N PHE A 221 -5.76 -5.93 20.10
CA PHE A 221 -5.63 -5.99 18.64
C PHE A 221 -4.42 -5.15 18.22
N TRP A 222 -3.40 -5.81 17.71
CA TRP A 222 -2.12 -5.18 17.37
C TRP A 222 -2.26 -3.98 16.41
N TRP A 223 -3.22 -4.06 15.49
CA TRP A 223 -3.49 -3.01 14.51
C TRP A 223 -4.08 -1.72 15.13
N GLN A 224 -4.65 -1.78 16.33
CA GLN A 224 -5.12 -0.57 17.02
C GLN A 224 -3.97 0.37 17.41
N ALA A 225 -2.76 -0.15 17.56
CA ALA A 225 -1.56 0.61 17.93
C ALA A 225 -1.67 1.44 19.24
N LEU A 226 -2.73 1.24 20.06
CA LEU A 226 -3.00 2.00 21.28
C LEU A 226 -1.90 1.88 22.35
N ASN A 227 -1.17 0.77 22.32
CA ASN A 227 -0.05 0.48 23.24
C ASN A 227 1.24 0.24 22.44
N ALA A 228 1.35 0.81 21.25
CA ALA A 228 2.53 0.65 20.41
C ALA A 228 3.76 1.29 21.06
N LYS A 229 4.88 0.57 21.03
CA LYS A 229 6.16 1.15 21.47
C LYS A 229 6.56 2.26 20.47
N PRO A 230 7.34 3.27 20.91
CA PRO A 230 7.94 4.22 19.98
C PRO A 230 8.65 3.49 18.83
N ASN A 231 8.45 3.94 17.62
CA ASN A 231 8.97 3.34 16.37
C ASN A 231 8.46 1.93 16.03
N ALA A 232 7.39 1.44 16.69
CA ALA A 232 6.74 0.23 16.25
C ALA A 232 6.09 0.44 14.87
N MET A 233 6.20 -0.56 14.00
CA MET A 233 5.55 -0.54 12.69
C MET A 233 4.03 -0.50 12.87
N VAL A 234 3.39 0.46 12.21
CA VAL A 234 1.92 0.59 12.12
C VAL A 234 1.56 0.60 10.64
N ASN A 235 1.07 -0.51 10.14
CA ASN A 235 0.79 -0.71 8.74
C ASN A 235 -0.68 -0.41 8.36
N ASN A 236 -1.05 -0.72 7.12
CA ASN A 236 -2.35 -0.49 6.51
C ASN A 236 -3.56 -1.08 7.27
N TRP A 237 -3.37 -2.11 8.10
CA TRP A 237 -4.46 -2.64 8.93
C TRP A 237 -5.07 -1.60 9.86
N ASN A 238 -4.23 -0.68 10.35
CA ASN A 238 -4.69 0.35 11.28
C ASN A 238 -5.76 1.26 10.67
N PRO A 239 -5.51 2.01 9.59
CA PRO A 239 -6.56 2.87 9.02
C PRO A 239 -7.70 2.04 8.41
N TRP A 240 -7.44 0.84 7.90
CA TRP A 240 -8.44 -0.01 7.29
C TRP A 240 -9.47 -0.51 8.32
N CYS A 241 -9.02 -1.11 9.42
CA CYS A 241 -9.93 -1.58 10.47
C CYS A 241 -10.63 -0.42 11.18
N ASN A 242 -9.91 0.67 11.49
CA ASN A 242 -10.52 1.84 12.16
C ASN A 242 -11.58 2.52 11.31
N PHE A 243 -11.38 2.68 9.99
CA PHE A 243 -12.41 3.20 9.09
C PHE A 243 -13.69 2.38 9.16
N ASN A 244 -13.58 1.06 9.07
CA ASN A 244 -14.73 0.17 9.06
C ASN A 244 -15.45 0.14 10.42
N VAL A 245 -14.69 0.12 11.51
CA VAL A 245 -15.25 0.17 12.87
C VAL A 245 -15.92 1.51 13.12
N LEU A 246 -15.27 2.64 12.77
CA LEU A 246 -15.85 3.96 12.87
C LEU A 246 -17.18 4.04 12.12
N THR A 247 -17.24 3.51 10.89
CA THR A 247 -18.48 3.44 10.11
C THR A 247 -19.59 2.72 10.86
N CYS A 248 -19.29 1.58 11.52
CA CYS A 248 -20.28 0.85 12.30
C CYS A 248 -20.78 1.67 13.49
N PHE A 249 -19.89 2.35 14.24
CA PHE A 249 -20.29 3.20 15.35
C PHE A 249 -21.15 4.38 14.90
N LEU A 250 -20.71 5.10 13.87
CA LEU A 250 -21.43 6.26 13.36
C LEU A 250 -22.83 5.93 12.82
N LEU A 251 -23.05 4.70 12.34
CA LEU A 251 -24.37 4.28 11.82
C LEU A 251 -25.29 3.66 12.89
N LEU A 252 -24.72 3.08 13.96
CA LEU A 252 -25.47 2.17 14.83
C LEU A 252 -25.50 2.56 16.29
N GLU A 253 -24.54 3.36 16.79
CA GLU A 253 -24.46 3.70 18.20
C GLU A 253 -25.38 4.87 18.52
N GLU A 254 -26.34 4.64 19.44
CA GLU A 254 -27.34 5.62 19.84
C GLU A 254 -26.93 6.39 21.11
N ASP A 255 -26.09 5.79 21.96
CA ASP A 255 -25.54 6.46 23.13
C ASP A 255 -24.45 7.44 22.72
N LYS A 256 -24.72 8.72 22.82
CA LYS A 256 -23.81 9.80 22.39
C LYS A 256 -22.47 9.78 23.12
N HIS A 257 -22.47 9.45 24.41
CA HIS A 257 -21.22 9.38 25.17
C HIS A 257 -20.36 8.22 24.69
N ARG A 258 -20.94 7.03 24.58
CA ARG A 258 -20.25 5.85 24.07
C ARG A 258 -19.78 6.05 22.62
N LEU A 259 -20.57 6.71 21.79
CA LEU A 259 -20.17 7.08 20.42
C LEU A 259 -18.93 7.99 20.44
N ALA A 260 -18.94 9.05 21.27
CA ALA A 260 -17.80 9.97 21.40
C ALA A 260 -16.54 9.27 21.92
N GLU A 261 -16.67 8.36 22.90
CA GLU A 261 -15.55 7.53 23.38
C GLU A 261 -14.97 6.64 22.28
N ALA A 262 -15.83 5.98 21.47
CA ALA A 262 -15.41 5.14 20.37
C ALA A 262 -14.70 5.92 19.27
N VAL A 263 -15.23 7.10 18.90
CA VAL A 263 -14.61 8.01 17.92
C VAL A 263 -13.26 8.47 18.42
N TYR A 264 -13.16 8.98 19.66
CA TYR A 264 -11.89 9.43 20.24
C TYR A 264 -10.86 8.32 20.33
N ARG A 265 -11.29 7.12 20.70
CA ARG A 265 -10.45 5.92 20.71
C ARG A 265 -9.91 5.59 19.31
N SER A 266 -10.77 5.72 18.28
CA SER A 266 -10.34 5.49 16.90
C SER A 266 -9.37 6.57 16.42
N MET A 267 -9.55 7.83 16.81
CA MET A 267 -8.63 8.93 16.54
C MET A 267 -7.24 8.67 17.12
N HIS A 268 -7.17 8.23 18.39
CA HIS A 268 -5.92 7.82 19.03
C HIS A 268 -5.25 6.67 18.27
N SER A 269 -6.02 5.67 17.85
CA SER A 269 -5.51 4.55 17.07
C SER A 269 -4.94 4.99 15.72
N VAL A 270 -5.65 5.85 14.97
CA VAL A 270 -5.25 6.32 13.62
C VAL A 270 -4.07 7.29 13.68
N ASP A 271 -3.95 8.09 14.75
CA ASP A 271 -2.74 8.87 14.99
C ASP A 271 -1.48 8.00 15.04
N GLY A 272 -1.58 6.76 15.52
CA GLY A 272 -0.48 5.80 15.45
C GLY A 272 0.01 5.55 14.02
N PHE A 273 -0.91 5.46 13.03
CA PHE A 273 -0.55 5.34 11.62
C PHE A 273 0.02 6.66 11.05
N ILE A 274 -0.59 7.81 11.37
CA ILE A 274 -0.10 9.11 10.91
C ILE A 274 1.30 9.39 11.47
N ASN A 275 1.54 9.09 12.74
CA ASN A 275 2.85 9.25 13.39
C ASN A 275 3.92 8.32 12.82
N TYR A 276 3.53 7.09 12.41
CA TYR A 276 4.46 6.13 11.82
C TYR A 276 4.94 6.56 10.42
N ASN A 277 4.07 7.16 9.60
CA ASN A 277 4.42 7.57 8.26
C ASN A 277 5.36 8.79 8.27
N ASN A 278 6.29 8.83 7.33
CA ASN A 278 7.21 9.94 7.12
C ASN A 278 6.46 11.15 6.55
N GLU A 279 6.98 12.37 6.81
CA GLU A 279 6.38 13.61 6.32
C GLU A 279 6.38 13.69 4.80
N ASP A 280 7.34 13.04 4.14
CA ASP A 280 7.44 12.98 2.68
C ASP A 280 6.28 12.19 2.02
N GLY A 281 5.55 11.38 2.78
CA GLY A 281 4.35 10.68 2.34
C GLY A 281 4.59 9.48 1.42
N ALA A 282 5.83 9.02 1.27
CA ALA A 282 6.09 7.80 0.50
C ALA A 282 5.49 6.57 1.19
N CYS A 283 4.89 5.66 0.42
CA CYS A 283 4.35 4.42 0.93
C CYS A 283 5.42 3.32 0.90
N GLU A 284 5.92 2.91 2.06
CA GLU A 284 6.92 1.83 2.19
C GLU A 284 6.45 0.51 1.53
N GLU A 285 5.14 0.23 1.58
CA GLU A 285 4.53 -0.97 1.00
C GLU A 285 4.34 -0.90 -0.52
N GLY A 286 4.67 0.25 -1.12
CA GLY A 286 4.51 0.51 -2.56
C GLY A 286 3.08 0.84 -3.00
N PRO A 287 2.89 1.16 -4.31
CA PRO A 287 1.63 1.67 -4.84
C PRO A 287 0.47 0.67 -4.81
N SER A 288 0.74 -0.63 -4.78
CA SER A 288 -0.31 -1.67 -4.71
C SER A 288 -1.10 -1.60 -3.40
N TYR A 289 -0.45 -1.21 -2.31
CA TYR A 289 -1.07 -1.09 -0.99
C TYR A 289 -1.59 0.31 -0.67
N TRP A 290 -1.24 1.32 -1.47
CA TRP A 290 -1.65 2.70 -1.23
C TRP A 290 -3.16 2.86 -0.99
N GLY A 291 -4.00 2.18 -1.77
CA GLY A 291 -5.46 2.22 -1.63
C GLY A 291 -5.98 1.64 -0.32
N HIS A 292 -5.18 0.79 0.34
CA HIS A 292 -5.48 0.15 1.63
C HIS A 292 -4.79 0.85 2.81
N ALA A 293 -3.79 1.66 2.55
CA ALA A 293 -3.06 2.49 3.52
C ALA A 293 -3.57 3.94 3.49
N ALA A 294 -2.95 4.81 2.70
CA ALA A 294 -3.34 6.21 2.56
C ALA A 294 -4.79 6.40 2.07
N GLY A 295 -5.27 5.51 1.18
CA GLY A 295 -6.66 5.54 0.71
C GLY A 295 -7.67 5.20 1.81
N LYS A 296 -7.35 4.30 2.75
CA LYS A 296 -8.22 4.01 3.91
C LYS A 296 -8.11 5.08 4.99
N LEU A 297 -6.93 5.67 5.16
CA LEU A 297 -6.80 6.87 6.00
C LEU A 297 -7.71 7.99 5.47
N TYR A 298 -7.70 8.23 4.15
CA TYR A 298 -8.59 9.21 3.54
C TYR A 298 -10.06 8.89 3.79
N ASP A 299 -10.50 7.63 3.59
CA ASP A 299 -11.89 7.25 3.87
C ASP A 299 -12.26 7.50 5.34
N TYR A 300 -11.35 7.19 6.28
CA TYR A 300 -11.52 7.46 7.70
C TYR A 300 -11.70 8.96 7.98
N LEU A 301 -10.80 9.79 7.45
CA LEU A 301 -10.85 11.24 7.61
C LEU A 301 -12.11 11.85 6.97
N GLN A 302 -12.52 11.30 5.84
CA GLN A 302 -13.69 11.78 5.10
C GLN A 302 -14.99 11.50 5.87
N ILE A 303 -15.16 10.27 6.38
CA ILE A 303 -16.38 9.93 7.15
C ILE A 303 -16.42 10.67 8.49
N LEU A 304 -15.27 10.85 9.15
CA LEU A 304 -15.16 11.66 10.37
C LEU A 304 -15.53 13.13 10.11
N SER A 305 -15.04 13.68 9.00
CA SER A 305 -15.39 15.04 8.58
C SER A 305 -16.89 15.17 8.29
N TYR A 306 -17.52 14.19 7.64
CA TYR A 306 -18.98 14.19 7.43
C TYR A 306 -19.72 14.13 8.76
N ALA A 307 -19.33 13.24 9.66
CA ALA A 307 -19.98 13.04 10.94
C ALA A 307 -19.83 14.24 11.91
N THR A 308 -18.92 15.19 11.61
CA THR A 308 -18.67 16.39 12.43
C THR A 308 -18.93 17.70 11.67
N ASP A 309 -19.66 17.66 10.56
CA ASP A 309 -19.92 18.82 9.68
C ASP A 309 -18.64 19.60 9.32
N GLY A 310 -17.55 18.87 9.03
CA GLY A 310 -16.26 19.47 8.68
C GLY A 310 -15.48 20.09 9.85
N LYS A 311 -15.98 20.01 11.09
CA LYS A 311 -15.30 20.60 12.27
C LYS A 311 -13.99 19.88 12.62
N ILE A 312 -13.94 18.58 12.36
CA ILE A 312 -12.71 17.80 12.47
C ILE A 312 -12.26 17.43 11.06
N SER A 313 -11.15 18.00 10.62
CA SER A 313 -10.56 17.79 9.30
C SER A 313 -9.04 17.93 9.36
N LEU A 314 -8.33 17.04 8.70
CA LEU A 314 -6.86 17.09 8.53
C LEU A 314 -6.45 17.29 7.06
N PHE A 315 -7.37 17.64 6.16
CA PHE A 315 -7.10 17.73 4.73
C PHE A 315 -6.18 18.88 4.32
N ASP A 316 -5.94 19.84 5.19
CA ASP A 316 -4.96 20.92 5.05
C ASP A 316 -3.54 20.54 5.50
N GLN A 317 -3.38 19.39 6.17
CA GLN A 317 -2.09 18.92 6.66
C GLN A 317 -1.21 18.42 5.51
N ALA A 318 0.06 18.86 5.49
CA ALA A 318 1.02 18.51 4.43
C ALA A 318 1.20 16.99 4.29
N ILE A 319 1.33 16.27 5.41
CA ILE A 319 1.50 14.82 5.41
C ILE A 319 0.30 14.12 4.74
N ILE A 320 -0.94 14.57 4.96
CA ILE A 320 -2.13 13.96 4.36
C ILE A 320 -2.12 14.15 2.84
N LYS A 321 -1.73 15.34 2.37
CA LYS A 321 -1.56 15.60 0.94
C LYS A 321 -0.43 14.77 0.34
N ASN A 322 0.73 14.70 0.98
CA ASN A 322 1.90 13.96 0.50
C ASN A 322 1.62 12.46 0.38
N LEU A 323 0.99 11.86 1.40
CA LEU A 323 0.50 10.47 1.36
C LEU A 323 -0.46 10.22 0.18
N GLY A 324 -1.31 11.21 -0.12
CA GLY A 324 -2.22 11.14 -1.28
C GLY A 324 -1.48 11.16 -2.60
N GLU A 325 -0.58 12.12 -2.81
CA GLU A 325 0.10 12.34 -4.09
C GLU A 325 1.07 11.22 -4.49
N TYR A 326 1.53 10.41 -3.55
CA TYR A 326 2.44 9.28 -3.81
C TYR A 326 1.95 8.38 -4.96
N ILE A 327 0.65 8.06 -5.04
CA ILE A 327 0.12 7.15 -6.06
C ILE A 327 0.26 7.72 -7.48
N ALA A 328 0.06 9.02 -7.67
CA ALA A 328 0.23 9.68 -8.96
C ALA A 328 1.70 9.78 -9.34
N ASN A 329 2.59 10.06 -8.38
CA ASN A 329 4.02 10.18 -8.58
C ASN A 329 4.67 8.83 -8.91
N SER A 330 4.18 7.73 -8.33
CA SER A 330 4.69 6.38 -8.56
C SER A 330 4.25 5.76 -9.90
N TYR A 331 3.34 6.40 -10.63
CA TYR A 331 2.86 5.92 -11.91
C TYR A 331 3.81 6.30 -13.05
N ILE A 332 4.26 5.29 -13.82
CA ILE A 332 5.24 5.47 -14.91
C ILE A 332 4.54 5.75 -16.24
N GLY A 333 3.58 4.91 -16.60
CA GLY A 333 2.85 4.92 -17.85
C GLY A 333 2.38 3.52 -18.23
N ASN A 334 1.39 3.34 -19.13
CA ASN A 334 0.89 2.04 -19.60
C ASN A 334 0.60 1.01 -18.50
N SER A 335 0.03 1.47 -17.38
CA SER A 335 -0.20 0.69 -16.15
C SER A 335 1.07 0.25 -15.40
N TRP A 336 2.26 0.65 -15.81
CA TRP A 336 3.47 0.43 -15.03
C TRP A 336 3.56 1.40 -13.86
N VAL A 337 3.99 0.89 -12.72
CA VAL A 337 4.21 1.65 -11.50
C VAL A 337 5.58 1.30 -10.91
N VAL A 338 6.11 2.18 -10.08
CA VAL A 338 7.29 1.86 -9.27
C VAL A 338 6.90 0.80 -8.26
N ASN A 339 7.49 -0.39 -8.38
CA ASN A 339 7.05 -1.59 -7.66
C ASN A 339 8.08 -2.12 -6.66
N PHE A 340 8.75 -1.25 -5.93
CA PHE A 340 9.55 -1.69 -4.79
C PHE A 340 8.69 -2.41 -3.75
N ALA A 341 9.30 -3.25 -2.92
CA ALA A 341 8.64 -4.10 -1.93
C ALA A 341 7.65 -5.11 -2.58
N ASP A 342 6.57 -5.47 -1.89
CA ASP A 342 5.57 -6.44 -2.39
C ASP A 342 4.60 -5.86 -3.43
N ALA A 343 4.93 -4.72 -4.04
CA ALA A 343 4.07 -4.11 -5.05
C ALA A 343 4.08 -4.88 -6.38
N SER A 344 2.93 -4.95 -7.02
CA SER A 344 2.85 -5.41 -8.42
C SER A 344 3.38 -4.31 -9.34
N ALA A 345 4.13 -4.69 -10.37
CA ALA A 345 4.62 -3.74 -11.37
C ALA A 345 3.50 -3.15 -12.26
N LYS A 346 2.32 -3.74 -12.24
CA LYS A 346 1.13 -3.26 -12.95
C LYS A 346 0.05 -2.77 -11.98
N GLY A 347 -0.45 -1.56 -12.22
CA GLY A 347 -1.46 -0.94 -11.37
C GLY A 347 -1.85 0.46 -11.83
N GLY A 348 -2.16 1.30 -10.88
CA GLY A 348 -2.53 2.71 -11.08
C GLY A 348 -3.48 3.22 -9.99
N GLY A 349 -4.10 2.30 -9.23
CA GLY A 349 -5.04 2.66 -8.19
C GLY A 349 -6.49 2.79 -8.67
N ASP A 350 -7.34 3.27 -7.77
CA ASP A 350 -8.77 3.50 -8.00
C ASP A 350 -9.00 4.95 -8.42
N ALA A 351 -9.48 5.15 -9.64
CA ALA A 351 -9.68 6.47 -10.23
C ALA A 351 -10.56 7.40 -9.37
N ASP A 352 -11.69 6.87 -8.86
CA ASP A 352 -12.64 7.66 -8.08
C ASP A 352 -12.07 8.02 -6.71
N LEU A 353 -11.40 7.07 -6.05
CA LEU A 353 -10.75 7.30 -4.76
C LEU A 353 -9.67 8.39 -4.90
N ILE A 354 -8.82 8.27 -5.93
CA ILE A 354 -7.72 9.22 -6.18
C ILE A 354 -8.27 10.62 -6.46
N PHE A 355 -9.34 10.70 -7.27
CA PHE A 355 -9.99 11.97 -7.58
C PHE A 355 -10.58 12.64 -6.33
N ARG A 356 -11.34 11.89 -5.52
CA ARG A 356 -11.96 12.39 -4.29
C ARG A 356 -10.92 12.83 -3.27
N TYR A 357 -9.89 12.04 -3.08
CA TYR A 357 -8.78 12.40 -2.19
C TYR A 357 -8.10 13.67 -2.70
N GLY A 358 -7.76 13.74 -3.99
CA GLY A 358 -7.18 14.93 -4.61
C GLY A 358 -8.05 16.19 -4.45
N LYS A 359 -9.37 16.04 -4.51
CA LYS A 359 -10.32 17.12 -4.25
C LYS A 359 -10.24 17.59 -2.79
N ALA A 360 -10.21 16.66 -1.83
CA ALA A 360 -10.19 16.99 -0.42
C ALA A 360 -8.89 17.72 0.00
N VAL A 361 -7.72 17.31 -0.53
CA VAL A 361 -6.42 17.94 -0.22
C VAL A 361 -6.00 19.03 -1.22
N ASN A 362 -6.90 19.44 -2.09
CA ASN A 362 -6.65 20.44 -3.15
C ASN A 362 -5.42 20.11 -4.01
N SER A 363 -5.30 18.85 -4.47
CA SER A 363 -4.24 18.39 -5.37
C SER A 363 -4.75 18.25 -6.80
N GLN A 364 -4.31 19.16 -7.68
CA GLN A 364 -4.61 19.05 -9.12
C GLN A 364 -3.98 17.81 -9.74
N THR A 365 -2.77 17.45 -9.31
CA THR A 365 -2.08 16.23 -9.76
C THR A 365 -2.94 14.99 -9.57
N MET A 366 -3.51 14.81 -8.37
CA MET A 366 -4.37 13.66 -8.08
C MET A 366 -5.68 13.71 -8.86
N LYS A 367 -6.33 14.87 -8.94
CA LYS A 367 -7.59 15.00 -9.69
C LYS A 367 -7.39 14.61 -11.16
N SER A 368 -6.40 15.20 -11.82
CA SER A 368 -6.11 14.91 -13.22
C SER A 368 -5.64 13.47 -13.45
N PHE A 369 -4.89 12.89 -12.50
CA PHE A 369 -4.48 11.48 -12.57
C PHE A 369 -5.69 10.54 -12.41
N GLY A 370 -6.62 10.83 -11.50
CA GLY A 370 -7.90 10.11 -11.38
C GLY A 370 -8.68 10.11 -12.68
N ALA A 371 -8.81 11.29 -13.32
CA ALA A 371 -9.46 11.43 -14.62
C ALA A 371 -8.75 10.63 -15.73
N TYR A 372 -7.42 10.63 -15.74
CA TYR A 372 -6.62 9.81 -16.68
C TYR A 372 -6.91 8.31 -16.51
N LEU A 373 -6.91 7.82 -15.29
CA LEU A 373 -7.20 6.40 -15.00
C LEU A 373 -8.63 6.04 -15.39
N TYR A 374 -9.60 6.92 -15.13
CA TYR A 374 -10.98 6.70 -15.51
C TYR A 374 -11.13 6.56 -17.04
N GLN A 375 -10.51 7.44 -17.81
CA GLN A 375 -10.55 7.38 -19.28
C GLN A 375 -9.83 6.15 -19.85
N ARG A 376 -8.67 5.81 -19.28
CA ARG A 376 -7.89 4.63 -19.68
C ARG A 376 -8.68 3.33 -19.49
N ASP A 377 -9.29 3.17 -18.33
CA ASP A 377 -9.92 1.90 -17.95
C ASP A 377 -11.35 1.77 -18.46
N LYS A 378 -11.95 2.85 -18.97
CA LYS A 378 -13.35 2.93 -19.45
C LYS A 378 -14.31 2.20 -18.52
N LYS A 379 -14.20 2.47 -17.21
CA LYS A 379 -14.98 1.77 -16.18
C LYS A 379 -16.48 1.95 -16.42
N THR A 380 -17.16 0.83 -16.51
CA THR A 380 -18.59 0.77 -16.79
C THR A 380 -19.45 0.72 -15.52
N SER A 381 -18.85 0.69 -14.35
CA SER A 381 -19.56 0.68 -13.06
C SER A 381 -18.67 1.24 -11.94
N PRO A 382 -19.18 2.16 -11.13
CA PRO A 382 -18.47 2.69 -9.98
C PRO A 382 -18.43 1.74 -8.77
N SER A 383 -19.08 0.59 -8.81
CA SER A 383 -19.10 -0.36 -7.70
C SER A 383 -17.69 -0.85 -7.31
N LYS A 384 -17.35 -0.80 -6.02
CA LYS A 384 -16.00 -1.05 -5.47
C LYS A 384 -15.97 -2.28 -4.56
N GLY A 385 -15.94 -3.47 -5.16
CA GLY A 385 -15.83 -4.71 -4.40
C GLY A 385 -16.87 -4.77 -3.26
N ARG A 386 -16.43 -5.05 -2.03
CA ARG A 386 -17.27 -5.12 -0.83
C ARG A 386 -17.39 -3.79 -0.05
N ASP A 387 -16.69 -2.74 -0.46
CA ASP A 387 -16.73 -1.44 0.20
C ASP A 387 -17.96 -0.63 -0.24
N MET A 388 -18.96 -0.51 0.65
CA MET A 388 -20.19 0.22 0.37
C MET A 388 -19.96 1.72 0.34
N PHE A 389 -19.20 2.27 1.30
CA PHE A 389 -18.91 3.70 1.35
C PHE A 389 -18.22 4.18 0.07
N ARG A 390 -17.14 3.50 -0.34
CA ARG A 390 -16.46 3.83 -1.61
C ARG A 390 -17.38 3.69 -2.82
N THR A 391 -18.30 2.74 -2.82
CA THR A 391 -19.27 2.56 -3.89
C THR A 391 -20.24 3.75 -3.96
N LEU A 392 -20.81 4.16 -2.84
CA LEU A 392 -21.74 5.30 -2.77
C LEU A 392 -21.04 6.61 -3.12
N GLU A 393 -19.85 6.83 -2.59
CA GLU A 393 -19.01 7.98 -2.93
C GLU A 393 -18.64 8.01 -4.43
N SER A 394 -18.38 6.86 -5.03
CA SER A 394 -18.09 6.79 -6.47
C SER A 394 -19.28 7.20 -7.32
N PHE A 395 -20.50 6.80 -6.96
CA PHE A 395 -21.72 7.30 -7.62
C PHE A 395 -21.87 8.81 -7.44
N TYR A 396 -21.58 9.31 -6.23
CA TYR A 396 -21.73 10.72 -5.93
C TYR A 396 -20.79 11.63 -6.73
N TYR A 397 -19.55 11.19 -6.99
CA TYR A 397 -18.52 12.01 -7.63
C TYR A 397 -18.25 11.69 -9.11
N ILE A 398 -18.93 10.69 -9.69
CA ILE A 398 -18.61 10.20 -11.02
C ILE A 398 -18.73 11.27 -12.12
N ASP A 399 -19.72 12.16 -12.02
CA ASP A 399 -19.94 13.18 -13.03
C ASP A 399 -18.90 14.30 -12.96
N GLU A 400 -18.44 14.67 -11.76
CA GLU A 400 -17.32 15.59 -11.61
C GLU A 400 -16.02 14.97 -12.15
N LEU A 401 -15.77 13.68 -11.85
CA LEU A 401 -14.61 12.96 -12.37
C LEU A 401 -14.58 12.91 -13.90
N LYS A 402 -15.74 12.72 -14.55
CA LYS A 402 -15.85 12.72 -16.02
C LYS A 402 -15.51 14.07 -16.65
N GLN A 403 -15.74 15.17 -15.92
CA GLN A 403 -15.49 16.53 -16.41
C GLN A 403 -14.07 17.01 -16.12
N GLU A 404 -13.29 16.30 -15.30
CA GLU A 404 -11.94 16.69 -14.97
C GLU A 404 -10.96 16.42 -16.13
N ASN A 405 -9.98 17.31 -16.30
CA ASN A 405 -8.96 17.19 -17.35
C ASN A 405 -7.95 16.08 -17.01
N PRO A 406 -7.83 15.04 -17.86
CA PRO A 406 -6.92 13.93 -17.62
C PRO A 406 -5.45 14.33 -17.84
N ALA A 407 -4.58 14.04 -16.89
CA ALA A 407 -3.15 14.21 -17.05
C ALA A 407 -2.36 13.26 -16.12
N LEU A 408 -1.14 12.91 -16.53
CA LEU A 408 -0.16 12.24 -15.69
C LEU A 408 0.67 13.28 -14.93
N ALA A 409 1.24 12.86 -13.78
CA ALA A 409 2.25 13.65 -13.10
C ALA A 409 3.49 13.78 -14.01
N GLN A 410 3.92 15.02 -14.25
CA GLN A 410 5.02 15.36 -15.18
C GLN A 410 6.26 15.89 -14.46
N ALA A 411 6.35 15.71 -13.15
CA ALA A 411 7.51 16.16 -12.40
C ALA A 411 8.81 15.54 -12.97
N SER A 412 9.82 16.36 -13.26
CA SER A 412 11.12 15.89 -13.74
C SER A 412 11.86 15.03 -12.71
N HIS A 413 11.54 15.24 -11.44
CA HIS A 413 12.01 14.43 -10.33
C HIS A 413 11.04 14.49 -9.15
N VAL A 414 11.05 13.44 -8.35
CA VAL A 414 10.40 13.37 -7.03
C VAL A 414 11.42 12.81 -6.06
N TRP A 415 11.61 13.46 -4.92
CA TRP A 415 12.52 13.01 -3.88
C TRP A 415 11.80 12.85 -2.55
N TYR A 416 11.88 11.67 -1.98
CA TYR A 416 11.36 11.31 -0.67
C TYR A 416 12.55 11.14 0.30
N PRO A 417 12.96 12.20 1.02
CA PRO A 417 14.21 12.22 1.78
C PRO A 417 14.22 11.29 2.98
N GLU A 418 13.06 11.05 3.61
CA GLU A 418 12.94 10.21 4.80
C GLU A 418 12.80 8.73 4.46
N THR A 419 12.11 8.44 3.34
CA THR A 419 11.97 7.08 2.81
C THR A 419 13.16 6.70 1.91
N GLU A 420 14.00 7.69 1.54
CA GLU A 420 15.18 7.54 0.68
C GLU A 420 14.85 6.98 -0.72
N VAL A 421 13.74 7.43 -1.30
CA VAL A 421 13.28 7.01 -2.64
C VAL A 421 13.32 8.21 -3.60
N CYS A 422 13.86 7.99 -4.79
CA CYS A 422 13.99 9.03 -5.81
C CYS A 422 13.41 8.56 -7.15
N TYR A 423 12.60 9.41 -7.79
CA TYR A 423 12.16 9.25 -9.18
C TYR A 423 12.74 10.36 -10.04
N MET A 424 13.18 10.03 -11.23
CA MET A 424 13.70 11.00 -12.21
C MET A 424 13.11 10.72 -13.60
N ARG A 425 12.81 11.78 -14.35
CA ARG A 425 12.39 11.72 -15.75
C ARG A 425 13.24 12.66 -16.58
N ASN A 426 13.47 12.32 -17.84
CA ASN A 426 14.15 13.21 -18.79
C ASN A 426 13.38 13.34 -20.12
N ASN A 427 13.81 14.26 -20.96
CA ASN A 427 13.20 14.51 -22.27
C ASN A 427 13.53 13.44 -23.32
N ALA A 428 14.50 12.55 -23.04
CA ALA A 428 14.85 11.44 -23.93
C ALA A 428 13.97 10.19 -23.72
N GLY A 429 12.93 10.26 -22.88
CA GLY A 429 11.97 9.18 -22.64
C GLY A 429 12.37 8.21 -21.52
N PHE A 430 13.46 8.49 -20.78
CA PHE A 430 13.85 7.64 -19.65
C PHE A 430 13.12 8.03 -18.36
N PHE A 431 12.69 7.01 -17.63
CA PHE A 431 12.25 7.10 -16.24
C PHE A 431 13.14 6.21 -15.37
N PHE A 432 13.66 6.78 -14.31
CA PHE A 432 14.45 6.10 -13.28
C PHE A 432 13.73 6.16 -11.94
N ALA A 433 13.77 5.05 -11.17
CA ALA A 433 13.45 5.03 -9.75
C ALA A 433 14.56 4.33 -8.99
N GLY A 434 15.01 4.90 -7.88
CA GLY A 434 16.05 4.32 -7.01
C GLY A 434 15.63 4.39 -5.55
N LYS A 435 16.07 3.44 -4.74
CA LYS A 435 15.77 3.40 -3.30
C LYS A 435 17.02 3.21 -2.45
N GLY A 436 17.02 3.84 -1.28
CA GLY A 436 17.90 3.59 -0.15
C GLY A 436 17.19 2.78 0.93
N GLY A 437 17.01 3.32 2.13
CA GLY A 437 16.29 2.71 3.23
C GLY A 437 17.05 1.59 3.92
N TYR A 438 16.33 0.59 4.41
CA TYR A 438 16.91 -0.52 5.19
C TYR A 438 16.17 -1.84 4.93
N ASN A 439 16.86 -2.97 5.11
CA ASN A 439 16.33 -4.31 4.82
C ASN A 439 15.44 -4.86 5.96
N ASN A 440 14.50 -4.06 6.46
CA ASN A 440 13.46 -4.46 7.42
C ASN A 440 12.27 -3.48 7.38
N GLU A 441 11.97 -2.94 6.22
CA GLU A 441 10.77 -2.13 5.96
C GLU A 441 9.52 -3.01 5.92
N SER A 442 8.33 -2.39 5.88
CA SER A 442 7.09 -3.15 5.67
C SER A 442 7.12 -3.83 4.30
N HIS A 443 6.75 -5.11 4.24
CA HIS A 443 6.81 -5.92 3.02
C HIS A 443 8.19 -5.98 2.34
N ASN A 444 9.26 -5.98 3.13
CA ASN A 444 10.65 -5.82 2.73
C ASN A 444 11.16 -6.85 1.71
N HIS A 445 11.99 -6.36 0.78
CA HIS A 445 12.98 -7.13 0.01
C HIS A 445 14.39 -6.73 0.45
N ASN A 446 15.41 -7.56 0.19
CA ASN A 446 16.82 -7.17 0.41
C ASN A 446 17.31 -6.40 -0.82
N ASP A 447 16.96 -5.12 -0.92
CA ASP A 447 17.07 -4.35 -2.16
C ASP A 447 17.61 -2.92 -1.98
N VAL A 448 18.30 -2.64 -0.87
CA VAL A 448 18.92 -1.33 -0.59
C VAL A 448 19.89 -0.94 -1.69
N GLY A 449 19.65 0.19 -2.36
CA GLY A 449 20.42 0.68 -3.50
C GLY A 449 19.97 0.11 -4.84
N SER A 450 18.88 -0.65 -4.92
CA SER A 450 18.31 -1.11 -6.18
C SER A 450 17.62 0.02 -6.95
N PHE A 451 17.38 -0.22 -8.23
CA PHE A 451 16.74 0.75 -9.10
C PHE A 451 15.87 0.08 -10.18
N LEU A 452 14.96 0.88 -10.74
CA LEU A 452 14.19 0.58 -11.94
C LEU A 452 14.58 1.55 -13.05
N LEU A 453 14.58 1.07 -14.30
CA LEU A 453 14.78 1.90 -15.48
C LEU A 453 13.75 1.56 -16.54
N PHE A 454 13.06 2.56 -17.04
CA PHE A 454 12.13 2.46 -18.16
C PHE A 454 12.57 3.40 -19.28
N PHE A 455 12.27 3.01 -20.51
CA PHE A 455 12.44 3.84 -21.69
C PHE A 455 11.15 3.82 -22.52
N ASP A 456 10.58 5.00 -22.80
CA ASP A 456 9.27 5.19 -23.43
C ASP A 456 8.21 4.23 -22.86
N GLU A 457 8.06 4.27 -21.53
CA GLU A 457 7.13 3.45 -20.74
C GLU A 457 7.34 1.93 -20.86
N SER A 458 8.45 1.47 -21.44
CA SER A 458 8.83 0.05 -21.49
C SER A 458 9.89 -0.26 -20.44
N PRO A 459 9.74 -1.36 -19.67
CA PRO A 459 10.72 -1.72 -18.64
C PRO A 459 12.05 -2.15 -19.26
N VAL A 460 13.16 -1.57 -18.81
CA VAL A 460 14.53 -1.93 -19.21
C VAL A 460 15.19 -2.76 -18.12
N PHE A 461 15.33 -2.20 -16.91
CA PHE A 461 15.72 -2.91 -15.70
C PHE A 461 14.59 -2.84 -14.68
N ILE A 462 14.31 -3.97 -14.05
CA ILE A 462 13.08 -4.18 -13.30
C ILE A 462 13.34 -4.66 -11.88
N ASP A 463 12.32 -4.53 -11.05
CA ASP A 463 12.08 -5.37 -9.89
C ASP A 463 10.99 -6.37 -10.26
N ALA A 464 11.18 -7.64 -9.95
CA ALA A 464 10.18 -8.67 -10.25
C ALA A 464 8.90 -8.49 -9.43
N GLY A 465 8.99 -7.83 -8.28
CA GLY A 465 7.92 -7.71 -7.31
C GLY A 465 7.67 -9.01 -6.57
N VAL A 466 6.45 -9.18 -6.03
CA VAL A 466 6.08 -10.37 -5.26
C VAL A 466 5.20 -11.32 -6.06
N GLY A 467 5.48 -12.62 -5.96
CA GLY A 467 4.63 -13.70 -6.48
C GLY A 467 3.35 -13.90 -5.65
N THR A 468 2.78 -15.07 -5.78
CA THR A 468 1.61 -15.50 -5.00
C THR A 468 1.96 -15.61 -3.52
N TYR A 469 1.15 -15.01 -2.65
CA TYR A 469 1.34 -15.10 -1.22
C TYR A 469 1.05 -16.50 -0.69
N THR A 470 2.02 -17.05 0.03
CA THR A 470 1.93 -18.32 0.71
C THR A 470 2.29 -18.15 2.19
N ARG A 471 2.20 -19.21 2.99
CA ARG A 471 2.68 -19.22 4.38
C ARG A 471 4.17 -18.83 4.47
N GLN A 472 4.99 -19.25 3.50
CA GLN A 472 6.41 -18.92 3.43
C GLN A 472 6.65 -17.41 3.36
N THR A 473 5.83 -16.68 2.60
CA THR A 473 5.93 -15.23 2.42
C THR A 473 5.90 -14.47 3.76
N PHE A 474 5.20 -15.00 4.76
CA PHE A 474 5.02 -14.38 6.09
C PHE A 474 5.78 -15.12 7.20
N SER A 475 6.80 -15.88 6.86
CA SER A 475 7.63 -16.63 7.81
C SER A 475 9.09 -16.17 7.77
N SER A 476 9.94 -16.75 8.65
CA SER A 476 11.40 -16.59 8.60
C SER A 476 12.02 -17.03 7.27
N GLU A 477 11.33 -17.91 6.53
CA GLU A 477 11.76 -18.40 5.21
C GLU A 477 11.46 -17.44 4.05
N ARG A 478 10.93 -16.23 4.33
CA ARG A 478 10.64 -15.21 3.31
C ARG A 478 11.82 -14.97 2.37
N TYR A 479 13.01 -14.83 2.94
CA TYR A 479 14.22 -14.48 2.19
C TYR A 479 14.89 -15.68 1.48
N SER A 480 14.28 -16.87 1.50
CA SER A 480 14.60 -17.96 0.58
C SER A 480 13.81 -17.87 -0.74
N ILE A 481 12.79 -17.01 -0.82
CA ILE A 481 12.05 -16.71 -2.05
C ILE A 481 12.96 -15.82 -2.93
N TRP A 482 13.18 -16.21 -4.17
CA TRP A 482 14.17 -15.57 -5.06
C TRP A 482 13.89 -14.08 -5.28
N THR A 483 12.62 -13.66 -5.39
CA THR A 483 12.23 -12.25 -5.57
C THR A 483 12.55 -11.36 -4.37
N MET A 484 12.85 -11.93 -3.21
CA MET A 484 13.21 -11.21 -1.99
C MET A 484 14.72 -11.05 -1.80
N GLN A 485 15.52 -11.70 -2.66
CA GLN A 485 16.97 -11.78 -2.54
C GLN A 485 17.68 -10.71 -3.35
N SER A 486 18.70 -10.08 -2.80
CA SER A 486 19.42 -8.98 -3.45
C SER A 486 20.11 -9.35 -4.76
N ASN A 487 20.49 -10.61 -4.93
CA ASN A 487 21.11 -11.11 -6.15
C ASN A 487 20.16 -11.21 -7.36
N TYR A 488 18.84 -11.02 -7.14
CA TYR A 488 17.84 -10.89 -8.22
C TYR A 488 17.30 -9.46 -8.34
N HIS A 489 17.95 -8.50 -7.70
CA HIS A 489 17.72 -7.07 -7.89
C HIS A 489 18.87 -6.43 -8.68
N ASN A 490 18.74 -5.15 -9.03
CA ASN A 490 19.77 -4.42 -9.78
C ASN A 490 20.90 -3.94 -8.85
N LEU A 491 21.64 -4.89 -8.28
CA LEU A 491 22.58 -4.70 -7.18
C LEU A 491 23.90 -5.44 -7.41
N PRO A 492 25.00 -5.04 -6.73
CA PRO A 492 26.21 -5.83 -6.72
C PRO A 492 26.13 -7.03 -5.77
N MET A 493 26.81 -8.11 -6.13
CA MET A 493 27.33 -9.08 -5.18
C MET A 493 28.75 -8.63 -4.81
N ILE A 494 29.00 -8.40 -3.54
CA ILE A 494 30.29 -7.85 -3.07
C ILE A 494 31.08 -8.97 -2.41
N ASN A 495 32.26 -9.30 -2.96
CA ASN A 495 33.07 -10.43 -2.46
C ASN A 495 32.27 -11.76 -2.39
N GLY A 496 31.31 -11.96 -3.28
CA GLY A 496 30.42 -13.12 -3.29
C GLY A 496 29.25 -13.06 -2.30
N GLU A 497 29.12 -11.98 -1.51
CA GLU A 497 28.05 -11.83 -0.52
C GLU A 497 26.88 -11.03 -1.07
N ALA A 498 25.67 -11.49 -0.70
CA ALA A 498 24.41 -10.82 -0.92
C ALA A 498 24.02 -9.98 0.31
N GLN A 499 23.14 -9.00 0.15
CA GLN A 499 22.55 -8.27 1.28
C GLN A 499 21.77 -9.21 2.20
N LYS A 500 21.66 -8.85 3.47
CA LYS A 500 20.94 -9.62 4.48
C LYS A 500 19.73 -8.84 5.02
N PHE A 501 18.79 -9.58 5.56
CA PHE A 501 17.65 -9.05 6.28
C PHE A 501 18.04 -8.50 7.67
N GLY A 502 17.46 -7.36 8.04
CA GLY A 502 17.60 -6.76 9.35
C GLY A 502 17.72 -5.24 9.29
N ARG A 503 17.25 -4.53 10.31
CA ARG A 503 17.28 -3.06 10.37
C ARG A 503 18.69 -2.46 10.35
N GLN A 504 19.69 -3.20 10.76
CA GLN A 504 21.10 -2.81 10.69
C GLN A 504 21.65 -2.78 9.26
N TYR A 505 21.04 -3.50 8.33
CA TYR A 505 21.42 -3.54 6.93
C TYR A 505 20.71 -2.41 6.17
N ARG A 506 21.44 -1.33 5.93
CA ARG A 506 20.85 -0.07 5.45
C ARG A 506 21.81 0.72 4.57
N SER A 507 21.25 1.68 3.88
CA SER A 507 22.00 2.76 3.21
C SER A 507 22.56 3.78 4.20
N LYS A 508 23.56 4.50 3.75
CA LYS A 508 24.09 5.70 4.43
C LYS A 508 24.50 6.74 3.40
N ASN A 509 24.65 8.00 3.84
CA ASN A 509 25.04 9.12 2.98
C ASN A 509 24.15 9.29 1.74
N VAL A 510 22.85 9.06 1.91
CA VAL A 510 21.87 9.13 0.83
C VAL A 510 21.61 10.59 0.46
N ALA A 511 21.68 10.91 -0.84
CA ALA A 511 21.51 12.27 -1.32
C ALA A 511 20.89 12.31 -2.72
N PHE A 512 20.07 13.33 -2.95
CA PHE A 512 19.58 13.68 -4.27
C PHE A 512 20.02 15.09 -4.67
N ASN A 513 20.63 15.20 -5.83
CA ASN A 513 21.06 16.48 -6.41
C ASN A 513 20.22 16.81 -7.65
N ALA A 514 19.23 17.67 -7.49
CA ALA A 514 18.30 18.06 -8.56
C ALA A 514 19.00 18.73 -9.75
N LYS A 515 20.06 19.54 -9.52
CA LYS A 515 20.79 20.21 -10.60
C LYS A 515 21.55 19.24 -11.51
N LYS A 516 22.07 18.17 -10.94
CA LYS A 516 22.79 17.11 -11.68
C LYS A 516 21.85 15.98 -12.11
N ASN A 517 20.62 15.98 -11.66
CA ASN A 517 19.67 14.87 -11.78
C ASN A 517 20.31 13.55 -11.33
N GLN A 518 20.88 13.57 -10.11
CA GLN A 518 21.68 12.49 -9.57
C GLN A 518 21.19 12.04 -8.20
N PHE A 519 20.97 10.75 -8.06
CA PHE A 519 20.73 10.04 -6.80
C PHE A 519 21.99 9.28 -6.40
N SER A 520 22.41 9.35 -5.13
CA SER A 520 23.63 8.71 -4.64
C SER A 520 23.49 8.22 -3.20
N LEU A 521 24.16 7.11 -2.88
CA LEU A 521 24.14 6.48 -1.56
C LEU A 521 25.36 5.58 -1.37
N ASP A 522 25.69 5.27 -0.13
CA ASP A 522 26.64 4.21 0.23
C ASP A 522 25.86 2.99 0.72
N ILE A 523 26.05 1.84 0.07
CA ILE A 523 25.34 0.59 0.33
C ILE A 523 26.17 -0.42 1.12
N SER A 524 27.37 -0.07 1.56
CA SER A 524 28.28 -1.02 2.24
C SER A 524 27.65 -1.63 3.50
N ASP A 525 26.87 -0.85 4.27
CA ASP A 525 26.23 -1.34 5.49
C ASP A 525 25.01 -2.26 5.22
N ALA A 526 24.54 -2.38 3.96
CA ALA A 526 23.51 -3.34 3.58
C ALA A 526 24.05 -4.78 3.45
N TYR A 527 25.38 -4.95 3.46
CA TYR A 527 26.04 -6.23 3.31
C TYR A 527 26.57 -6.76 4.65
N PRO A 528 26.72 -8.10 4.80
CA PRO A 528 27.28 -8.69 5.99
C PRO A 528 28.78 -8.35 6.10
N LYS A 529 29.33 -8.48 7.32
CA LYS A 529 30.75 -8.24 7.57
C LYS A 529 31.69 -9.11 6.73
N ASP A 530 31.20 -10.26 6.29
CA ASP A 530 31.94 -11.20 5.42
C ASP A 530 32.17 -10.64 4.01
N ALA A 531 31.40 -9.66 3.56
CA ALA A 531 31.65 -8.91 2.34
C ALA A 531 32.96 -8.10 2.37
N LYS A 532 33.55 -7.88 3.57
CA LYS A 532 34.83 -7.17 3.75
C LYS A 532 34.91 -5.83 3.00
N VAL A 533 33.80 -5.07 2.97
CA VAL A 533 33.69 -3.78 2.31
C VAL A 533 33.72 -2.63 3.31
N ASP A 534 34.60 -1.65 3.08
CA ASP A 534 34.66 -0.40 3.88
C ASP A 534 33.62 0.62 3.40
N SER A 535 33.51 0.78 2.07
CA SER A 535 32.54 1.66 1.44
C SER A 535 32.20 1.18 0.04
N TRP A 536 30.96 1.37 -0.36
CA TRP A 536 30.46 1.16 -1.72
C TRP A 536 29.49 2.28 -2.07
N GLN A 537 30.06 3.34 -2.65
CA GLN A 537 29.30 4.54 -3.04
C GLN A 537 28.75 4.33 -4.45
N ARG A 538 27.44 4.22 -4.54
CA ARG A 538 26.71 4.08 -5.80
C ARG A 538 26.02 5.38 -6.16
N SER A 539 26.14 5.80 -7.43
CA SER A 539 25.42 6.96 -7.93
C SER A 539 24.77 6.68 -9.28
N TYR A 540 23.61 7.29 -9.46
CA TYR A 540 22.78 7.23 -10.66
C TYR A 540 22.57 8.63 -11.19
N THR A 541 23.06 8.91 -12.38
CA THR A 541 22.88 10.19 -13.04
C THR A 541 22.04 10.02 -14.30
N LEU A 542 20.83 10.57 -14.29
CA LEU A 542 19.96 10.56 -15.47
C LEU A 542 20.29 11.80 -16.32
N LYS A 543 20.96 11.60 -17.46
CA LYS A 543 21.37 12.68 -18.37
C LYS A 543 20.15 13.34 -19.01
N ALA A 544 20.12 14.66 -19.11
CA ALA A 544 18.96 15.42 -19.59
C ALA A 544 18.46 14.99 -20.98
N ASN A 545 19.37 14.77 -21.93
CA ASN A 545 19.11 14.35 -23.31
C ASN A 545 19.78 13.00 -23.62
N GLY A 546 19.94 12.14 -22.64
CA GLY A 546 20.61 10.86 -22.79
C GLY A 546 20.06 9.82 -21.84
N GLY A 547 20.82 8.77 -21.59
CA GLY A 547 20.43 7.66 -20.74
C GLY A 547 20.87 7.82 -19.28
N LEU A 548 21.00 6.66 -18.61
CA LEU A 548 21.41 6.54 -17.23
C LEU A 548 22.91 6.19 -17.14
N LEU A 549 23.65 6.94 -16.32
CA LEU A 549 24.99 6.61 -15.88
C LEU A 549 24.96 6.05 -14.47
N ILE A 550 25.46 4.81 -14.29
CA ILE A 550 25.65 4.14 -13.01
C ILE A 550 27.13 4.14 -12.68
N GLN A 551 27.51 4.64 -11.51
CA GLN A 551 28.90 4.66 -11.06
C GLN A 551 28.98 4.06 -9.65
N ASP A 552 29.87 3.07 -9.47
CA ASP A 552 30.18 2.43 -8.20
C ASP A 552 31.63 2.72 -7.83
N LYS A 553 31.87 3.47 -6.73
CA LYS A 553 33.20 3.70 -6.13
C LYS A 553 33.30 2.88 -4.87
N PHE A 554 34.30 2.02 -4.78
CA PHE A 554 34.42 1.10 -3.67
C PHE A 554 35.78 1.07 -3.02
N LYS A 555 35.79 0.67 -1.74
CA LYS A 555 36.97 0.33 -0.96
C LYS A 555 36.68 -0.94 -0.16
N MET A 556 37.55 -1.95 -0.36
CA MET A 556 37.47 -3.26 0.28
C MET A 556 38.55 -3.38 1.36
N GLN A 557 38.26 -4.16 2.41
CA GLN A 557 39.23 -4.53 3.46
C GLN A 557 40.07 -5.71 2.98
N GLU A 558 39.45 -6.65 2.26
CA GLU A 558 40.05 -7.91 1.85
C GLU A 558 39.39 -8.35 0.53
N LEU A 559 40.15 -9.10 -0.27
CA LEU A 559 39.65 -9.69 -1.51
C LEU A 559 39.45 -11.20 -1.31
N ALA A 560 38.21 -11.67 -1.42
CA ALA A 560 37.84 -13.07 -1.26
C ALA A 560 37.31 -13.67 -2.59
N GLN A 561 36.34 -13.00 -3.20
CA GLN A 561 35.71 -13.43 -4.45
C GLN A 561 35.54 -12.23 -5.39
N ALA A 562 35.33 -12.50 -6.68
CA ALA A 562 35.03 -11.47 -7.68
C ALA A 562 33.74 -10.73 -7.33
N ASN A 563 33.76 -9.40 -7.51
CA ASN A 563 32.52 -8.63 -7.43
C ASN A 563 31.69 -8.88 -8.70
N GLU A 564 30.39 -8.95 -8.56
CA GLU A 564 29.45 -9.07 -9.68
C GLU A 564 28.46 -7.91 -9.64
N LEU A 565 28.07 -7.36 -10.81
CA LEU A 565 26.98 -6.41 -10.95
C LEU A 565 25.81 -7.13 -11.63
N HIS A 566 24.68 -7.21 -10.93
CA HIS A 566 23.48 -7.90 -11.39
C HIS A 566 22.45 -6.92 -11.92
N PHE A 567 21.80 -7.27 -13.03
CA PHE A 567 20.75 -6.50 -13.67
C PHE A 567 19.63 -7.43 -14.14
N LEU A 568 18.43 -7.25 -13.58
CA LEU A 568 17.26 -8.05 -13.94
C LEU A 568 16.46 -7.34 -15.03
N THR A 569 16.15 -8.05 -16.11
CA THR A 569 15.42 -7.51 -17.26
C THR A 569 14.40 -8.50 -17.82
N GLN A 570 13.35 -7.96 -18.45
CA GLN A 570 12.36 -8.75 -19.21
C GLN A 570 12.88 -9.12 -20.61
N PHE A 571 13.82 -8.36 -21.16
CA PHE A 571 14.33 -8.58 -22.51
C PHE A 571 15.54 -9.51 -22.47
N LYS A 572 15.56 -10.51 -23.36
CA LYS A 572 16.74 -11.35 -23.52
C LYS A 572 17.90 -10.48 -24.01
N PRO A 573 18.97 -10.29 -23.21
CA PRO A 573 20.09 -9.48 -23.60
C PRO A 573 20.87 -10.14 -24.72
N ASP A 574 21.47 -9.35 -25.64
CA ASP A 574 22.40 -9.80 -26.66
C ASP A 574 23.77 -9.16 -26.41
N ILE A 575 24.74 -9.97 -25.98
CA ILE A 575 26.08 -9.50 -25.57
C ILE A 575 26.96 -9.38 -26.81
N GLN A 576 27.47 -8.16 -27.08
CA GLN A 576 28.38 -7.86 -28.17
C GLN A 576 29.85 -7.91 -27.73
N THR A 577 30.75 -8.17 -28.67
CA THR A 577 32.19 -8.33 -28.40
C THR A 577 32.90 -7.04 -27.96
N ASN A 578 32.31 -5.88 -28.25
CA ASN A 578 32.87 -4.54 -27.96
C ASN A 578 32.56 -4.02 -26.57
N GLY A 579 31.89 -4.79 -25.68
CA GLY A 579 31.46 -4.34 -24.37
C GLY A 579 30.11 -3.60 -24.37
N GLU A 580 29.32 -3.85 -25.42
CA GLU A 580 27.91 -3.41 -25.49
C GLU A 580 26.98 -4.60 -25.30
N ILE A 581 25.83 -4.33 -24.72
CA ILE A 581 24.71 -5.28 -24.57
C ILE A 581 23.48 -4.62 -25.14
N VAL A 582 22.82 -5.31 -26.06
CA VAL A 582 21.58 -4.87 -26.70
C VAL A 582 20.39 -5.42 -25.90
N LEU A 583 19.53 -4.54 -25.42
CA LEU A 583 18.25 -4.84 -24.80
C LEU A 583 17.14 -4.38 -25.75
N GLN A 584 16.42 -5.34 -26.34
CA GLN A 584 15.49 -5.03 -27.42
C GLN A 584 14.15 -5.72 -27.23
N ASN A 585 13.08 -5.01 -27.55
CA ASN A 585 11.74 -5.53 -27.80
C ASN A 585 11.29 -5.17 -29.24
N LYS A 586 10.03 -5.50 -29.59
CA LYS A 586 9.49 -5.25 -30.94
C LYS A 586 9.44 -3.76 -31.34
N LYS A 587 9.56 -2.84 -30.39
CA LYS A 587 9.33 -1.40 -30.62
C LYS A 587 10.55 -0.53 -30.33
N GLN A 588 11.46 -1.00 -29.46
CA GLN A 588 12.50 -0.17 -28.88
C GLN A 588 13.80 -0.97 -28.71
N GLN A 589 14.91 -0.26 -28.79
CA GLN A 589 16.24 -0.78 -28.52
C GLN A 589 16.95 0.15 -27.55
N VAL A 590 17.50 -0.41 -26.48
CA VAL A 590 18.33 0.26 -25.50
C VAL A 590 19.68 -0.46 -25.46
N LEU A 591 20.74 0.30 -25.34
CA LEU A 591 22.09 -0.21 -25.24
C LEU A 591 22.61 -0.03 -23.81
N MET A 592 23.31 -1.03 -23.31
CA MET A 592 24.11 -0.94 -22.08
C MET A 592 25.58 -1.10 -22.44
N SER A 593 26.42 -0.15 -22.06
CA SER A 593 27.86 -0.25 -22.26
C SER A 593 28.60 -0.46 -20.95
N PHE A 594 29.63 -1.30 -21.00
CA PHE A 594 30.54 -1.59 -19.89
C PHE A 594 31.98 -1.72 -20.41
N ASN A 595 32.97 -1.64 -19.53
CA ASN A 595 34.36 -1.85 -19.92
C ASN A 595 34.69 -3.35 -20.01
N PRO A 596 34.89 -3.93 -21.24
CA PRO A 596 35.15 -5.33 -21.42
C PRO A 596 36.53 -5.80 -20.91
N LYS A 597 37.43 -4.86 -20.55
CA LYS A 597 38.70 -5.17 -19.89
C LYS A 597 38.51 -5.41 -18.38
N LEU A 598 37.43 -4.87 -17.79
CA LEU A 598 37.12 -5.04 -16.37
C LEU A 598 36.15 -6.19 -16.11
N PHE A 599 35.24 -6.48 -17.04
CA PHE A 599 34.16 -7.43 -16.82
C PHE A 599 34.05 -8.50 -17.88
N ASP A 600 33.69 -9.70 -17.45
CA ASP A 600 33.03 -10.72 -18.26
C ASP A 600 31.49 -10.62 -18.05
N ALA A 601 30.75 -10.78 -19.14
CA ALA A 601 29.28 -10.71 -19.09
C ALA A 601 28.67 -12.11 -19.31
N LYS A 602 27.67 -12.48 -18.51
CA LYS A 602 26.88 -13.71 -18.69
C LYS A 602 25.39 -13.43 -18.52
N ILE A 603 24.54 -14.27 -19.11
CA ILE A 603 23.09 -14.20 -18.99
C ILE A 603 22.61 -15.49 -18.33
N VAL A 604 21.74 -15.33 -17.31
CA VAL A 604 21.03 -16.44 -16.66
C VAL A 604 19.54 -16.28 -16.94
N THR A 605 18.91 -17.31 -17.47
CA THR A 605 17.45 -17.34 -17.63
C THR A 605 16.81 -17.67 -16.30
N VAL A 606 15.80 -16.89 -15.91
CA VAL A 606 15.01 -17.05 -14.68
C VAL A 606 13.57 -17.39 -15.07
N PRO A 607 13.20 -18.69 -15.11
CA PRO A 607 11.85 -19.12 -15.45
C PRO A 607 10.82 -18.58 -14.45
N GLN A 608 9.61 -18.27 -14.95
CA GLN A 608 8.52 -17.71 -14.14
C GLN A 608 7.42 -18.76 -13.92
N ASP A 609 7.61 -19.61 -12.90
CA ASP A 609 6.65 -20.66 -12.55
C ASP A 609 5.44 -20.12 -11.77
N ASP A 610 5.57 -18.94 -11.14
CA ASP A 610 4.49 -18.27 -10.45
C ASP A 610 3.52 -17.59 -11.43
N THR A 611 2.23 -17.94 -11.35
CA THR A 611 1.20 -17.44 -12.28
C THR A 611 0.93 -15.92 -12.15
N LYS A 612 1.21 -15.31 -11.01
CA LYS A 612 1.08 -13.86 -10.81
C LYS A 612 2.24 -13.13 -11.49
N LEU A 613 3.45 -13.66 -11.38
CA LEU A 613 4.65 -13.09 -12.03
C LEU A 613 4.61 -13.30 -13.54
N SER A 614 4.26 -14.50 -14.00
CA SER A 614 4.22 -14.81 -15.45
C SER A 614 3.17 -13.99 -16.20
N LYS A 615 2.05 -13.62 -15.57
CA LYS A 615 1.06 -12.69 -16.15
C LYS A 615 1.62 -11.28 -16.38
N VAL A 616 2.59 -10.86 -15.60
CA VAL A 616 3.21 -9.52 -15.71
C VAL A 616 4.41 -9.55 -16.65
N TRP A 617 5.27 -10.55 -16.49
CA TRP A 617 6.61 -10.57 -17.10
C TRP A 617 6.77 -11.59 -18.24
N GLY A 618 5.79 -12.48 -18.45
CA GLY A 618 5.90 -13.62 -19.38
C GLY A 618 6.61 -14.81 -18.74
N ASP A 619 6.99 -15.79 -19.56
CA ASP A 619 7.50 -17.08 -19.10
C ASP A 619 8.93 -17.02 -18.53
N ASN A 620 9.71 -16.01 -18.92
CA ASN A 620 11.11 -15.88 -18.51
C ASN A 620 11.49 -14.44 -18.24
N LEU A 621 12.30 -14.25 -17.20
CA LEU A 621 13.14 -13.08 -16.99
C LEU A 621 14.59 -13.44 -17.25
N TYR A 622 15.47 -12.44 -17.38
CA TYR A 622 16.88 -12.62 -17.63
C TYR A 622 17.69 -11.82 -16.62
N LEU A 623 18.61 -12.50 -15.96
CA LEU A 623 19.58 -11.88 -15.07
C LEU A 623 20.91 -11.72 -15.84
N LEU A 624 21.26 -10.50 -16.15
CA LEU A 624 22.54 -10.12 -16.71
C LEU A 624 23.53 -9.93 -15.57
N ILE A 625 24.68 -10.58 -15.65
CA ILE A 625 25.72 -10.56 -14.63
C ILE A 625 27.03 -10.10 -15.27
N LEU A 626 27.61 -9.04 -14.73
CA LEU A 626 28.94 -8.57 -15.06
C LEU A 626 29.90 -8.96 -13.93
N THR A 627 30.78 -9.93 -14.17
CA THR A 627 31.77 -10.44 -13.19
C THR A 627 33.11 -9.78 -13.43
N THR A 628 33.76 -9.27 -12.38
CA THR A 628 35.07 -8.61 -12.49
C THR A 628 36.17 -9.61 -12.84
N LYS A 629 37.00 -9.29 -13.86
CA LYS A 629 38.15 -10.08 -14.29
C LYS A 629 39.32 -10.03 -13.33
N LYS A 630 39.46 -8.90 -12.64
CA LYS A 630 40.51 -8.66 -11.67
C LYS A 630 39.91 -8.05 -10.41
N GLN A 631 40.30 -8.57 -9.26
CA GLN A 631 39.92 -8.01 -7.98
C GLN A 631 40.87 -6.88 -7.58
N GLU A 632 40.31 -5.81 -7.02
CA GLU A 632 41.06 -4.65 -6.54
C GLU A 632 40.49 -4.19 -5.19
N LEU A 633 41.37 -3.75 -4.28
CA LEU A 633 40.96 -3.26 -2.95
C LEU A 633 40.21 -1.90 -3.04
N GLN A 634 40.40 -1.15 -4.12
CA GLN A 634 39.67 0.08 -4.39
C GLN A 634 39.54 0.31 -5.90
N GLY A 635 38.46 0.90 -6.32
CA GLY A 635 38.25 1.15 -7.74
C GLY A 635 36.95 1.87 -8.03
N GLU A 636 36.67 1.97 -9.33
CA GLU A 636 35.45 2.55 -9.85
C GLU A 636 34.93 1.69 -10.99
N TYR A 637 33.65 1.35 -10.94
CA TYR A 637 32.91 0.73 -12.05
C TYR A 637 31.97 1.75 -12.66
N GLN A 638 31.87 1.75 -13.98
CA GLN A 638 30.99 2.64 -14.72
C GLN A 638 30.20 1.85 -15.76
N ILE A 639 28.90 2.02 -15.73
CA ILE A 639 27.95 1.44 -16.68
C ILE A 639 27.09 2.57 -17.23
N GLU A 640 26.91 2.58 -18.54
CA GLU A 640 26.03 3.56 -19.19
C GLU A 640 24.91 2.84 -19.96
N VAL A 641 23.67 3.32 -19.79
CA VAL A 641 22.48 2.81 -20.46
C VAL A 641 21.88 3.93 -21.29
N TYR A 642 21.71 3.75 -22.59
CA TYR A 642 21.27 4.80 -23.52
C TYR A 642 20.45 4.22 -24.69
N ASN A 643 19.69 5.06 -25.36
CA ASN A 643 19.02 4.74 -26.62
C ASN A 643 19.91 5.11 -27.82
N LYS A 644 19.76 4.39 -28.92
CA LYS A 644 20.42 4.72 -30.18
C LYS A 644 19.75 5.86 -30.90
#